data_c9d7d4fcb16ac4f8e82d914e37f830d2
#
_entry.id   c9d7d4fcb16ac4f8e82d914e37f830d2
#
_cell.length_a   1.000
_cell.length_b   1.000
_cell.length_c   1.000
_cell.angle_alpha   90.00
_cell.angle_beta   90.00
_cell.angle_gamma   90.00
#
_symmetry.space_group_name_H-M   'P 1'
#
loop_
_entity.id
_entity.type
_entity.pdbx_description
1 polymer ?
#
loop_
_entity_poly.entity_id
_entity_poly.type
_entity_poly.pdbx_seq_one_letter_code
_entity_poly.pdbx_strand_id
1 'polypeptide(L)'
;MFKKKLAASAETFNDADALMRKFDRESNTRIWEGTPKLIVDAVLAAFALYAMYCSLFAVMLDEVRLTSFVGCILVVGYLTYPANKHHVSVNYMPWYDFVLMLLGGGAFFYFCFNANNIIMRLPALKPYQVAIGIIGMIALFELCRRSTGVPIMVVAGVFMAYAFYYYGVKKGQGMNAVQTLICRLFYIKTGILGTPINACSNFIAIFIIFGAFLEHSGISDFFIQLANVIAGTSSGGPAKVAVISSALCGMVSGSSVGNTVTTGSVTIPMMKKTGYKPEFAGAVEAAASTGGQIMPPIMGAAAFLMVEFLGMPYREIVLRAILPATLYFTGIFLAVHLEAKKLHLTGIPRSELPPVRPMLKQIYLLTPLVVLVWLVSTNMFTMGKSAGIAILVTIAVSMFKKEHRLTPAKIFDCLAAGGRGCVSVAVACCVAGIIAGCLTMTGLANQIFTAILAVSNKTRFIALFFTMICCIILGMGVPTTANYCIMATTCAPVLIKMGIPAVAAHFFVFYFGIVADITPPVALAAYAGSAIAQSNPMKTALNATKLAIAAFIVPYIMAYSPAMVLVDTNFIEVVGIVISSILGMFGVAAALNGHLFRPVPLLLRLAICAGGLMMMVPGVLTDGVGIALVGGVFAFQYFGAKKTQAA
;
A
#
# COMPACT_ATOMS: atom_id res chain seq x y z
N MET A 1 33.98 20.98 9.89
CA MET A 1 33.34 19.65 9.84
C MET A 1 31.81 19.75 9.80
N PHE A 2 31.16 20.61 10.57
CA PHE A 2 29.70 20.79 10.61
C PHE A 2 29.08 21.25 9.26
N LYS A 3 29.69 22.26 8.58
CA LYS A 3 29.23 22.72 7.25
C LYS A 3 29.34 21.67 6.14
N LYS A 4 30.33 20.76 6.18
CA LYS A 4 30.45 19.64 5.24
C LYS A 4 29.40 18.55 5.49
N LYS A 5 29.00 18.33 6.76
CA LYS A 5 27.88 17.41 7.08
C LYS A 5 26.52 17.98 6.68
N LEU A 6 26.30 19.30 6.82
CA LEU A 6 25.07 19.96 6.35
C LEU A 6 24.97 19.97 4.81
N ALA A 7 26.07 20.22 4.11
CA ALA A 7 26.09 20.16 2.64
C ALA A 7 25.85 18.72 2.11
N ALA A 8 26.47 17.72 2.72
CA ALA A 8 26.24 16.31 2.35
C ALA A 8 24.83 15.83 2.69
N SER A 9 24.20 16.35 3.75
CA SER A 9 22.80 16.05 4.03
C SER A 9 21.83 16.76 3.08
N ALA A 10 22.14 17.97 2.64
CA ALA A 10 21.34 18.71 1.67
C ALA A 10 21.42 18.08 0.25
N GLU A 11 22.59 17.60 -0.16
CA GLU A 11 22.76 16.86 -1.43
C GLU A 11 21.99 15.52 -1.41
N THR A 12 22.05 14.77 -0.30
CA THR A 12 21.30 13.51 -0.16
C THR A 12 19.79 13.75 -0.09
N PHE A 13 19.30 14.86 0.47
CA PHE A 13 17.88 15.22 0.45
C PHE A 13 17.39 15.59 -0.96
N ASN A 14 18.16 16.38 -1.71
CA ASN A 14 17.82 16.72 -3.09
C ASN A 14 17.82 15.49 -4.01
N ASP A 15 18.71 14.53 -3.80
CA ASP A 15 18.73 13.28 -4.53
C ASP A 15 17.51 12.39 -4.18
N ALA A 16 17.11 12.34 -2.91
CA ALA A 16 15.94 11.58 -2.47
C ALA A 16 14.64 12.14 -3.06
N ASP A 17 14.45 13.46 -3.02
CA ASP A 17 13.28 14.13 -3.60
C ASP A 17 13.21 13.93 -5.13
N ALA A 18 14.35 13.98 -5.81
CA ALA A 18 14.44 13.72 -7.25
C ALA A 18 14.07 12.25 -7.58
N LEU A 19 14.49 11.30 -6.76
CA LEU A 19 14.15 9.88 -6.90
C LEU A 19 12.66 9.64 -6.61
N MET A 20 12.12 10.26 -5.57
CA MET A 20 10.67 10.20 -5.26
C MET A 20 9.85 10.68 -6.46
N ARG A 21 10.15 11.86 -7.01
CA ARG A 21 9.45 12.39 -8.18
C ARG A 21 9.57 11.51 -9.42
N LYS A 22 10.67 10.79 -9.59
CA LYS A 22 10.91 9.91 -10.75
C LYS A 22 10.11 8.60 -10.67
N PHE A 23 10.05 7.99 -9.52
CA PHE A 23 9.48 6.65 -9.35
C PHE A 23 8.12 6.64 -8.67
N ASP A 24 7.84 7.59 -7.77
CA ASP A 24 6.54 7.74 -7.13
C ASP A 24 5.69 8.78 -7.85
N ARG A 25 4.56 8.34 -8.39
CA ARG A 25 3.63 9.23 -9.10
C ARG A 25 2.96 10.22 -8.18
N GLU A 26 2.72 9.84 -6.95
CA GLU A 26 2.09 10.70 -5.93
C GLU A 26 2.98 11.87 -5.53
N SER A 27 4.30 11.69 -5.61
CA SER A 27 5.30 12.72 -5.29
C SER A 27 5.61 13.66 -6.45
N ASN A 28 5.05 13.42 -7.66
CA ASN A 28 5.28 14.28 -8.83
C ASN A 28 4.39 15.52 -8.83
N THR A 29 4.67 16.41 -7.90
CA THR A 29 3.91 17.65 -7.66
C THR A 29 4.56 18.87 -8.28
N ARG A 30 3.78 19.97 -8.47
CA ARG A 30 4.29 21.28 -8.89
C ARG A 30 5.32 21.80 -7.90
N ILE A 31 6.26 22.60 -8.42
CA ILE A 31 7.27 23.27 -7.62
C ILE A 31 6.77 24.68 -7.36
N TRP A 32 6.44 24.93 -6.09
CA TRP A 32 6.05 26.24 -5.61
C TRP A 32 7.12 26.77 -4.67
N GLU A 33 7.53 28.04 -4.84
CA GLU A 33 8.54 28.70 -4.02
C GLU A 33 8.05 30.09 -3.58
N GLY A 34 8.57 30.58 -2.44
CA GLY A 34 8.21 31.90 -1.92
C GLY A 34 6.74 32.06 -1.54
N THR A 35 6.15 33.20 -1.87
CA THR A 35 4.75 33.53 -1.57
C THR A 35 3.73 32.58 -2.21
N PRO A 36 3.85 32.17 -3.50
CA PRO A 36 2.97 31.17 -4.11
C PRO A 36 2.94 29.84 -3.34
N LYS A 37 4.09 29.38 -2.83
CA LYS A 37 4.14 28.18 -2.00
C LYS A 37 3.29 28.34 -0.74
N LEU A 38 3.42 29.47 -0.04
CA LEU A 38 2.66 29.73 1.18
C LEU A 38 1.14 29.74 0.91
N ILE A 39 0.71 30.32 -0.21
CA ILE A 39 -0.71 30.34 -0.60
C ILE A 39 -1.22 28.91 -0.88
N VAL A 40 -0.48 28.12 -1.66
CA VAL A 40 -0.87 26.73 -1.99
C VAL A 40 -0.88 25.86 -0.75
N ASP A 41 0.14 25.96 0.10
CA ASP A 41 0.22 25.22 1.36
C ASP A 41 -0.92 25.65 2.33
N ALA A 42 -1.33 26.93 2.33
CA ALA A 42 -2.49 27.39 3.08
C ALA A 42 -3.81 26.78 2.57
N VAL A 43 -3.99 26.67 1.25
CA VAL A 43 -5.17 26.02 0.65
C VAL A 43 -5.19 24.53 0.99
N LEU A 44 -4.04 23.85 0.93
CA LEU A 44 -3.89 22.44 1.31
C LEU A 44 -4.16 22.21 2.79
N ALA A 45 -3.63 23.08 3.66
CA ALA A 45 -3.89 23.02 5.11
C ALA A 45 -5.36 23.28 5.43
N ALA A 46 -6.00 24.25 4.77
CA ALA A 46 -7.43 24.50 4.90
C ALA A 46 -8.27 23.28 4.46
N PHE A 47 -7.87 22.64 3.37
CA PHE A 47 -8.50 21.39 2.92
C PHE A 47 -8.31 20.26 3.95
N ALA A 48 -7.10 20.11 4.53
CA ALA A 48 -6.85 19.12 5.58
C ALA A 48 -7.75 19.35 6.81
N LEU A 49 -7.89 20.61 7.24
CA LEU A 49 -8.80 20.97 8.34
C LEU A 49 -10.26 20.68 7.98
N TYR A 50 -10.67 20.96 6.75
CA TYR A 50 -12.01 20.61 6.25
C TYR A 50 -12.23 19.09 6.23
N ALA A 51 -11.26 18.31 5.77
CA ALA A 51 -11.32 16.84 5.80
C ALA A 51 -11.42 16.30 7.23
N MET A 52 -10.65 16.88 8.17
CA MET A 52 -10.77 16.56 9.60
C MET A 52 -12.16 16.93 10.14
N TYR A 53 -12.70 18.08 9.79
CA TYR A 53 -14.05 18.47 10.17
C TYR A 53 -15.09 17.47 9.65
N CYS A 54 -15.01 17.05 8.39
CA CYS A 54 -15.89 16.03 7.81
C CYS A 54 -15.85 14.72 8.60
N SER A 55 -14.66 14.30 9.02
CA SER A 55 -14.45 13.05 9.74
C SER A 55 -14.89 13.10 11.22
N LEU A 56 -14.74 14.25 11.89
CA LEU A 56 -14.91 14.38 13.34
C LEU A 56 -16.28 14.89 13.75
N PHE A 57 -16.83 15.85 13.02
CA PHE A 57 -17.95 16.68 13.48
C PHE A 57 -19.09 16.80 12.47
N ALA A 58 -18.87 16.54 11.18
CA ALA A 58 -19.87 16.82 10.18
C ALA A 58 -21.13 15.94 10.35
N VAL A 59 -22.27 16.58 10.63
CA VAL A 59 -23.60 15.98 10.59
C VAL A 59 -24.34 16.64 9.43
N MET A 60 -24.15 16.11 8.23
CA MET A 60 -24.77 16.60 7.00
C MET A 60 -25.16 15.43 6.09
N LEU A 61 -26.00 15.69 5.09
CA LEU A 61 -26.32 14.69 4.08
C LEU A 61 -25.04 14.18 3.42
N ASP A 62 -24.96 12.87 3.22
CA ASP A 62 -23.79 12.25 2.58
C ASP A 62 -23.48 12.86 1.23
N GLU A 63 -24.49 13.12 0.40
CA GLU A 63 -24.33 13.72 -0.93
C GLU A 63 -23.67 15.11 -0.84
N VAL A 64 -24.07 15.93 0.14
CA VAL A 64 -23.46 17.26 0.36
C VAL A 64 -22.01 17.12 0.82
N ARG A 65 -21.75 16.22 1.77
CA ARG A 65 -20.40 15.96 2.29
C ARG A 65 -19.48 15.44 1.19
N LEU A 66 -19.92 14.42 0.43
CA LEU A 66 -19.10 13.77 -0.58
C LEU A 66 -18.83 14.70 -1.76
N THR A 67 -19.84 15.45 -2.23
CA THR A 67 -19.67 16.38 -3.36
C THR A 67 -18.79 17.56 -2.98
N SER A 68 -18.95 18.14 -1.79
CA SER A 68 -18.07 19.21 -1.33
C SER A 68 -16.63 18.70 -1.12
N PHE A 69 -16.47 17.50 -0.57
CA PHE A 69 -15.14 16.87 -0.40
C PHE A 69 -14.45 16.65 -1.75
N VAL A 70 -15.14 16.06 -2.75
CA VAL A 70 -14.57 15.84 -4.10
C VAL A 70 -14.34 17.17 -4.80
N GLY A 71 -15.22 18.16 -4.65
CA GLY A 71 -15.02 19.51 -5.18
C GLY A 71 -13.73 20.15 -4.66
N CYS A 72 -13.48 20.06 -3.35
CA CYS A 72 -12.23 20.51 -2.74
C CYS A 72 -11.02 19.71 -3.28
N ILE A 73 -11.13 18.39 -3.42
CA ILE A 73 -10.08 17.54 -3.99
C ILE A 73 -9.71 17.98 -5.41
N LEU A 74 -10.68 18.31 -6.25
CA LEU A 74 -10.40 18.81 -7.60
C LEU A 74 -9.64 20.13 -7.54
N VAL A 75 -10.05 21.07 -6.69
CA VAL A 75 -9.36 22.36 -6.52
C VAL A 75 -7.90 22.14 -6.08
N VAL A 76 -7.68 21.43 -4.96
CA VAL A 76 -6.31 21.22 -4.45
C VAL A 76 -5.49 20.30 -5.35
N GLY A 77 -6.14 19.38 -6.07
CA GLY A 77 -5.49 18.45 -6.98
C GLY A 77 -4.89 19.16 -8.19
N TYR A 78 -5.61 20.07 -8.83
CA TYR A 78 -5.09 20.87 -9.94
C TYR A 78 -4.02 21.87 -9.52
N LEU A 79 -4.06 22.36 -8.28
CA LEU A 79 -2.96 23.17 -7.70
C LEU A 79 -1.71 22.31 -7.45
N THR A 80 -1.88 21.03 -7.17
CA THR A 80 -0.78 20.12 -6.79
C THR A 80 -0.14 19.43 -7.98
N TYR A 81 -0.94 18.86 -8.91
CA TYR A 81 -0.45 17.97 -9.96
C TYR A 81 -0.35 18.68 -11.32
N PRO A 82 0.85 18.74 -11.96
CA PRO A 82 1.02 19.35 -13.27
C PRO A 82 0.48 18.45 -14.39
N ALA A 83 0.10 19.05 -15.52
CA ALA A 83 -0.35 18.33 -16.71
C ALA A 83 0.77 17.51 -17.36
N ASN A 84 1.98 18.09 -17.40
CA ASN A 84 3.18 17.46 -17.96
C ASN A 84 4.23 17.25 -16.87
N LYS A 85 4.72 16.00 -16.75
CA LYS A 85 5.69 15.58 -15.75
C LYS A 85 7.13 16.03 -16.06
N HIS A 86 7.45 16.27 -17.33
CA HIS A 86 8.81 16.53 -17.80
C HIS A 86 9.18 18.02 -17.84
N HIS A 87 8.19 18.92 -17.81
CA HIS A 87 8.39 20.37 -17.83
C HIS A 87 7.62 21.02 -16.67
N VAL A 88 8.17 20.92 -15.48
CA VAL A 88 7.60 21.60 -14.30
C VAL A 88 8.37 22.88 -14.09
N SER A 89 7.81 24.00 -14.55
CA SER A 89 8.34 25.34 -14.26
C SER A 89 7.98 25.74 -12.83
N VAL A 90 8.92 26.43 -12.16
CA VAL A 90 8.70 26.94 -10.80
C VAL A 90 7.63 28.05 -10.85
N ASN A 91 6.70 28.01 -9.89
CA ASN A 91 5.62 29.00 -9.73
C ASN A 91 4.73 29.20 -10.96
N TYR A 92 4.54 28.16 -11.80
CA TYR A 92 3.76 28.26 -13.01
C TYR A 92 2.54 27.33 -13.00
N MET A 93 1.37 27.91 -13.27
CA MET A 93 0.12 27.18 -13.50
C MET A 93 -0.46 27.61 -14.86
N PRO A 94 -0.59 26.68 -15.83
CA PRO A 94 -1.20 26.98 -17.12
C PRO A 94 -2.66 27.41 -16.97
N TRP A 95 -3.13 28.30 -17.85
CA TRP A 95 -4.51 28.81 -17.82
C TRP A 95 -5.57 27.71 -17.95
N TYR A 96 -5.30 26.67 -18.73
CA TYR A 96 -6.22 25.53 -18.91
C TYR A 96 -6.38 24.72 -17.61
N ASP A 97 -5.37 24.67 -16.74
CA ASP A 97 -5.46 24.02 -15.44
C ASP A 97 -6.36 24.80 -14.48
N PHE A 98 -6.32 26.12 -14.57
CA PHE A 98 -7.22 26.99 -13.83
C PHE A 98 -8.68 26.81 -14.30
N VAL A 99 -8.90 26.69 -15.60
CA VAL A 99 -10.23 26.41 -16.17
C VAL A 99 -10.75 25.04 -15.73
N LEU A 100 -9.91 23.99 -15.80
CA LEU A 100 -10.28 22.65 -15.35
C LEU A 100 -10.57 22.60 -13.85
N MET A 101 -9.81 23.32 -13.05
CA MET A 101 -10.05 23.48 -11.61
C MET A 101 -11.42 24.10 -11.33
N LEU A 102 -11.74 25.20 -11.99
CA LEU A 102 -13.02 25.89 -11.81
C LEU A 102 -14.21 25.07 -12.33
N LEU A 103 -14.11 24.50 -13.51
CA LEU A 103 -15.19 23.72 -14.11
C LEU A 103 -15.41 22.40 -13.37
N GLY A 104 -14.32 21.68 -13.02
CA GLY A 104 -14.40 20.42 -12.29
C GLY A 104 -14.89 20.63 -10.86
N GLY A 105 -14.24 21.50 -10.10
CA GLY A 105 -14.69 21.86 -8.75
C GLY A 105 -16.12 22.43 -8.76
N GLY A 106 -16.41 23.33 -9.72
CA GLY A 106 -17.73 23.94 -9.90
C GLY A 106 -18.85 22.92 -10.18
N ALA A 107 -18.57 21.86 -10.94
CA ALA A 107 -19.54 20.79 -11.21
C ALA A 107 -19.96 20.06 -9.92
N PHE A 108 -19.00 19.75 -9.05
CA PHE A 108 -19.30 19.11 -7.77
C PHE A 108 -19.92 20.06 -6.76
N PHE A 109 -19.48 21.33 -6.70
CA PHE A 109 -20.12 22.34 -5.84
C PHE A 109 -21.52 22.68 -6.32
N TYR A 110 -21.78 22.69 -7.64
CA TYR A 110 -23.15 22.82 -8.16
C TYR A 110 -24.05 21.70 -7.60
N PHE A 111 -23.58 20.45 -7.63
CA PHE A 111 -24.34 19.35 -7.04
C PHE A 111 -24.48 19.53 -5.53
N CYS A 112 -23.44 19.91 -4.81
CA CYS A 112 -23.46 20.17 -3.37
C CYS A 112 -24.57 21.15 -2.98
N PHE A 113 -24.64 22.31 -3.62
CA PHE A 113 -25.63 23.36 -3.31
C PHE A 113 -27.04 23.01 -3.77
N ASN A 114 -27.20 22.14 -4.76
CA ASN A 114 -28.49 21.72 -5.28
C ASN A 114 -28.86 20.28 -4.94
N ALA A 115 -28.18 19.64 -3.99
CA ALA A 115 -28.29 18.22 -3.70
C ALA A 115 -29.76 17.77 -3.47
N ASN A 116 -30.51 18.46 -2.62
CA ASN A 116 -31.90 18.13 -2.33
C ASN A 116 -32.79 18.16 -3.58
N ASN A 117 -32.65 19.20 -4.41
CA ASN A 117 -33.43 19.37 -5.64
C ASN A 117 -33.10 18.32 -6.71
N ILE A 118 -31.83 17.90 -6.78
CA ILE A 118 -31.37 16.90 -7.74
C ILE A 118 -31.83 15.52 -7.31
N ILE A 119 -31.62 15.16 -6.04
CA ILE A 119 -31.97 13.83 -5.49
C ILE A 119 -33.47 13.56 -5.65
N MET A 120 -34.33 14.56 -5.35
CA MET A 120 -35.78 14.41 -5.49
C MET A 120 -36.25 14.19 -6.95
N ARG A 121 -35.44 14.57 -7.94
CA ARG A 121 -35.79 14.45 -9.36
C ARG A 121 -35.19 13.22 -10.05
N LEU A 122 -34.28 12.52 -9.41
CA LEU A 122 -33.67 11.34 -9.99
C LEU A 122 -34.73 10.26 -10.31
N PRO A 123 -34.65 9.60 -11.50
CA PRO A 123 -33.56 9.66 -12.51
C PRO A 123 -33.74 10.73 -13.59
N ALA A 124 -34.74 11.62 -13.51
CA ALA A 124 -35.07 12.61 -14.53
C ALA A 124 -34.15 13.83 -14.46
N LEU A 125 -32.99 13.75 -15.11
CA LEU A 125 -32.03 14.85 -15.21
C LEU A 125 -32.38 15.82 -16.33
N LYS A 126 -32.17 17.12 -16.07
CA LYS A 126 -32.25 18.15 -17.12
C LYS A 126 -30.99 18.10 -18.01
N PRO A 127 -31.05 18.50 -19.32
CA PRO A 127 -29.90 18.42 -20.22
C PRO A 127 -28.64 19.14 -19.69
N TYR A 128 -28.78 20.30 -19.05
CA TYR A 128 -27.65 21.04 -18.49
C TYR A 128 -27.01 20.29 -17.30
N GLN A 129 -27.78 19.51 -16.52
CA GLN A 129 -27.25 18.68 -15.43
C GLN A 129 -26.43 17.52 -15.99
N VAL A 130 -26.85 16.94 -17.12
CA VAL A 130 -26.05 15.92 -17.82
C VAL A 130 -24.72 16.53 -18.28
N ALA A 131 -24.74 17.74 -18.87
CA ALA A 131 -23.52 18.43 -19.27
C ALA A 131 -22.58 18.72 -18.08
N ILE A 132 -23.11 19.19 -16.95
CA ILE A 132 -22.34 19.42 -15.72
C ILE A 132 -21.69 18.10 -15.24
N GLY A 133 -22.45 17.01 -15.23
CA GLY A 133 -21.92 15.70 -14.84
C GLY A 133 -20.79 15.21 -15.76
N ILE A 134 -20.91 15.42 -17.09
CA ILE A 134 -19.86 15.11 -18.05
C ILE A 134 -18.60 15.94 -17.79
N ILE A 135 -18.74 17.25 -17.57
CA ILE A 135 -17.61 18.15 -17.26
C ILE A 135 -16.90 17.70 -15.97
N GLY A 136 -17.67 17.41 -14.91
CA GLY A 136 -17.12 16.93 -13.65
C GLY A 136 -16.36 15.60 -13.79
N MET A 137 -16.90 14.66 -14.58
CA MET A 137 -16.23 13.39 -14.87
C MET A 137 -14.96 13.58 -15.69
N ILE A 138 -14.96 14.40 -16.73
CA ILE A 138 -13.76 14.69 -17.54
C ILE A 138 -12.66 15.31 -16.66
N ALA A 139 -13.01 16.30 -15.84
CA ALA A 139 -12.06 16.91 -14.92
C ALA A 139 -11.49 15.89 -13.91
N LEU A 140 -12.33 15.01 -13.37
CA LEU A 140 -11.89 13.95 -12.47
C LEU A 140 -10.94 12.98 -13.18
N PHE A 141 -11.25 12.54 -14.39
CA PHE A 141 -10.38 11.65 -15.17
C PHE A 141 -9.05 12.32 -15.52
N GLU A 142 -9.05 13.59 -15.88
CA GLU A 142 -7.80 14.31 -16.15
C GLU A 142 -6.95 14.44 -14.89
N LEU A 143 -7.55 14.74 -13.72
CA LEU A 143 -6.82 14.75 -12.46
C LEU A 143 -6.30 13.33 -12.08
N CYS A 144 -7.08 12.30 -12.35
CA CYS A 144 -6.66 10.91 -12.16
C CYS A 144 -5.43 10.57 -13.02
N ARG A 145 -5.41 10.98 -14.29
CA ARG A 145 -4.25 10.81 -15.18
C ARG A 145 -2.98 11.42 -14.59
N ARG A 146 -3.12 12.57 -13.91
CA ARG A 146 -1.99 13.30 -13.33
C ARG A 146 -1.49 12.68 -12.02
N SER A 147 -2.40 12.34 -11.11
CA SER A 147 -2.07 11.87 -9.76
C SER A 147 -1.79 10.35 -9.70
N THR A 148 -2.68 9.53 -10.26
CA THR A 148 -2.60 8.07 -10.16
C THR A 148 -2.08 7.40 -11.44
N GLY A 149 -2.30 8.03 -12.60
CA GLY A 149 -1.77 7.59 -13.88
C GLY A 149 -2.78 6.94 -14.81
N VAL A 150 -2.29 6.53 -15.99
CA VAL A 150 -3.12 6.02 -17.09
C VAL A 150 -3.73 4.62 -16.82
N PRO A 151 -3.07 3.67 -16.12
CA PRO A 151 -3.61 2.30 -16.02
C PRO A 151 -5.02 2.23 -15.45
N ILE A 152 -5.29 2.92 -14.34
CA ILE A 152 -6.63 2.93 -13.73
C ILE A 152 -7.68 3.57 -14.65
N MET A 153 -7.29 4.59 -15.42
CA MET A 153 -8.16 5.23 -16.40
C MET A 153 -8.56 4.29 -17.54
N VAL A 154 -7.60 3.49 -18.03
CA VAL A 154 -7.88 2.47 -19.07
C VAL A 154 -8.88 1.46 -18.55
N VAL A 155 -8.70 0.96 -17.33
CA VAL A 155 -9.65 0.04 -16.71
C VAL A 155 -11.03 0.69 -16.58
N ALA A 156 -11.12 1.90 -16.03
CA ALA A 156 -12.40 2.61 -15.89
C ALA A 156 -13.04 2.90 -17.25
N GLY A 157 -12.25 3.29 -18.25
CA GLY A 157 -12.69 3.53 -19.62
C GLY A 157 -13.29 2.29 -20.28
N VAL A 158 -12.66 1.12 -20.11
CA VAL A 158 -13.17 -0.17 -20.62
C VAL A 158 -14.52 -0.50 -19.97
N PHE A 159 -14.63 -0.38 -18.63
CA PHE A 159 -15.89 -0.64 -17.93
C PHE A 159 -16.99 0.36 -18.31
N MET A 160 -16.65 1.63 -18.48
CA MET A 160 -17.61 2.64 -18.95
C MET A 160 -18.07 2.38 -20.39
N ALA A 161 -17.14 2.04 -21.29
CA ALA A 161 -17.48 1.68 -22.67
C ALA A 161 -18.41 0.45 -22.73
N TYR A 162 -18.12 -0.56 -21.90
CA TYR A 162 -19.00 -1.73 -21.76
C TYR A 162 -20.38 -1.33 -21.20
N ALA A 163 -20.44 -0.48 -20.19
CA ALA A 163 -21.72 0.00 -19.65
C ALA A 163 -22.52 0.80 -20.67
N PHE A 164 -21.84 1.64 -21.47
CA PHE A 164 -22.47 2.35 -22.58
C PHE A 164 -23.03 1.39 -23.65
N TYR A 165 -22.24 0.38 -24.05
CA TYR A 165 -22.70 -0.68 -24.96
C TYR A 165 -23.91 -1.42 -24.40
N TYR A 166 -23.85 -1.79 -23.11
CA TYR A 166 -24.93 -2.53 -22.43
C TYR A 166 -26.26 -1.76 -22.44
N TYR A 167 -26.24 -0.49 -22.06
CA TYR A 167 -27.45 0.36 -22.03
C TYR A 167 -27.85 0.86 -23.41
N GLY A 168 -26.89 1.29 -24.23
CA GLY A 168 -27.14 1.86 -25.54
C GLY A 168 -27.64 0.84 -26.56
N VAL A 169 -26.95 -0.28 -26.67
CA VAL A 169 -27.22 -1.32 -27.68
C VAL A 169 -28.09 -2.43 -27.11
N LYS A 170 -27.62 -3.11 -26.06
CA LYS A 170 -28.29 -4.31 -25.54
C LYS A 170 -29.64 -4.00 -24.86
N LYS A 171 -29.79 -2.84 -24.23
CA LYS A 171 -31.06 -2.37 -23.63
C LYS A 171 -31.83 -1.44 -24.57
N GLY A 172 -31.30 -1.09 -25.73
CA GLY A 172 -31.98 -0.28 -26.75
C GLY A 172 -32.23 1.18 -26.39
N GLN A 173 -31.47 1.74 -25.40
CA GLN A 173 -31.65 3.15 -24.99
C GLN A 173 -31.02 4.17 -25.95
N GLY A 174 -30.17 3.72 -26.87
CA GLY A 174 -29.46 4.61 -27.79
C GLY A 174 -28.68 5.70 -27.05
N MET A 175 -28.82 6.97 -27.47
CA MET A 175 -28.12 8.10 -26.82
C MET A 175 -28.60 8.40 -25.39
N ASN A 176 -29.79 7.95 -24.99
CA ASN A 176 -30.26 8.09 -23.61
C ASN A 176 -29.40 7.29 -22.60
N ALA A 177 -28.59 6.34 -23.10
CA ALA A 177 -27.59 5.66 -22.29
C ALA A 177 -26.60 6.62 -21.64
N VAL A 178 -26.23 7.74 -22.29
CA VAL A 178 -25.36 8.78 -21.70
C VAL A 178 -26.01 9.36 -20.45
N GLN A 179 -27.28 9.75 -20.54
CA GLN A 179 -28.03 10.29 -19.40
C GLN A 179 -28.09 9.25 -18.25
N THR A 180 -28.37 7.98 -18.59
CA THR A 180 -28.40 6.88 -17.61
C THR A 180 -27.05 6.69 -16.92
N LEU A 181 -25.94 6.70 -17.69
CA LEU A 181 -24.60 6.58 -17.13
C LEU A 181 -24.26 7.76 -16.20
N ILE A 182 -24.49 8.99 -16.66
CA ILE A 182 -24.23 10.18 -15.86
C ILE A 182 -25.07 10.20 -14.60
N CYS A 183 -26.35 9.85 -14.69
CA CYS A 183 -27.21 9.72 -13.52
C CYS A 183 -26.63 8.75 -12.50
N ARG A 184 -26.27 7.53 -12.93
CA ARG A 184 -25.81 6.47 -12.05
C ARG A 184 -24.37 6.65 -11.55
N LEU A 185 -23.48 7.22 -12.38
CA LEU A 185 -22.07 7.32 -12.01
C LEU A 185 -21.72 8.64 -11.31
N PHE A 186 -22.44 9.76 -11.62
CA PHE A 186 -22.12 11.06 -11.05
C PHE A 186 -23.10 11.48 -9.93
N TYR A 187 -24.41 11.25 -10.10
CA TYR A 187 -25.43 11.77 -9.18
C TYR A 187 -25.94 10.77 -8.13
N ILE A 188 -25.64 9.48 -8.27
CA ILE A 188 -26.06 8.45 -7.31
C ILE A 188 -24.85 7.85 -6.59
N LYS A 189 -25.05 7.37 -5.36
CA LYS A 189 -24.01 6.74 -4.52
C LYS A 189 -23.44 5.40 -5.05
N THR A 190 -23.85 4.96 -6.23
CA THR A 190 -23.30 3.75 -6.87
C THR A 190 -22.08 4.00 -7.75
N GLY A 191 -21.76 5.27 -8.04
CA GLY A 191 -20.65 5.70 -8.88
C GLY A 191 -19.55 6.42 -8.09
N ILE A 192 -19.20 7.64 -8.54
CA ILE A 192 -18.16 8.48 -7.93
C ILE A 192 -18.40 8.65 -6.42
N LEU A 193 -19.65 8.89 -6.01
CA LEU A 193 -20.03 9.09 -4.62
C LEU A 193 -20.26 7.75 -3.85
N GLY A 194 -19.70 6.66 -4.34
CA GLY A 194 -19.84 5.33 -3.78
C GLY A 194 -19.04 5.08 -2.50
N THR A 195 -19.05 3.82 -2.07
CA THR A 195 -18.37 3.35 -0.84
C THR A 195 -16.91 3.80 -0.71
N PRO A 196 -16.05 3.76 -1.76
CA PRO A 196 -14.65 4.12 -1.59
C PRO A 196 -14.43 5.59 -1.19
N ILE A 197 -15.15 6.53 -1.82
CA ILE A 197 -15.00 7.95 -1.48
C ILE A 197 -15.69 8.29 -0.16
N ASN A 198 -16.74 7.57 0.19
CA ASN A 198 -17.38 7.67 1.49
C ASN A 198 -16.40 7.31 2.62
N ALA A 199 -15.71 6.18 2.50
CA ALA A 199 -14.64 5.79 3.42
C ALA A 199 -13.52 6.84 3.47
N CYS A 200 -13.12 7.38 2.30
CA CYS A 200 -12.08 8.38 2.21
C CYS A 200 -12.44 9.64 3.01
N SER A 201 -13.64 10.17 2.85
CA SER A 201 -14.10 11.38 3.55
C SER A 201 -14.35 11.17 5.05
N ASN A 202 -14.77 9.95 5.46
CA ASN A 202 -15.12 9.65 6.84
C ASN A 202 -13.91 9.42 7.74
N PHE A 203 -12.88 8.71 7.23
CA PHE A 203 -11.75 8.35 8.09
C PHE A 203 -10.40 8.22 7.36
N ILE A 204 -10.33 7.85 6.07
CA ILE A 204 -9.02 7.63 5.42
C ILE A 204 -8.23 8.94 5.36
N ALA A 205 -8.87 10.06 5.03
CA ALA A 205 -8.22 11.36 4.95
C ALA A 205 -7.55 11.77 6.28
N ILE A 206 -8.23 11.59 7.41
CA ILE A 206 -7.66 11.93 8.72
C ILE A 206 -6.52 10.98 9.11
N PHE A 207 -6.54 9.71 8.68
CA PHE A 207 -5.42 8.78 8.89
C PHE A 207 -4.19 9.15 8.03
N ILE A 208 -4.39 9.64 6.80
CA ILE A 208 -3.29 10.17 5.97
C ILE A 208 -2.68 11.41 6.63
N ILE A 209 -3.51 12.32 7.15
CA ILE A 209 -3.05 13.48 7.91
C ILE A 209 -2.28 13.03 9.16
N PHE A 210 -2.79 12.05 9.91
CA PHE A 210 -2.09 11.46 11.06
C PHE A 210 -0.72 10.88 10.67
N GLY A 211 -0.63 10.18 9.55
CA GLY A 211 0.64 9.68 9.00
C GLY A 211 1.65 10.81 8.77
N ALA A 212 1.21 11.93 8.18
CA ALA A 212 2.06 13.10 7.97
C ALA A 212 2.57 13.71 9.29
N PHE A 213 1.74 13.77 10.34
CA PHE A 213 2.17 14.20 11.67
C PHE A 213 3.18 13.25 12.30
N LEU A 214 2.97 11.93 12.17
CA LEU A 214 3.90 10.92 12.68
C LEU A 214 5.25 11.01 11.98
N GLU A 215 5.28 11.15 10.67
CA GLU A 215 6.52 11.25 9.90
C GLU A 215 7.37 12.45 10.34
N HIS A 216 6.73 13.60 10.56
CA HIS A 216 7.42 14.82 11.03
C HIS A 216 7.79 14.78 12.53
N SER A 217 7.31 13.81 13.30
CA SER A 217 7.63 13.64 14.73
C SER A 217 9.00 13.01 14.99
N GLY A 218 9.70 12.51 13.94
CA GLY A 218 10.99 11.82 14.06
C GLY A 218 10.87 10.35 14.43
N ILE A 219 9.68 9.74 14.30
CA ILE A 219 9.45 8.32 14.60
C ILE A 219 10.24 7.40 13.67
N SER A 220 10.48 7.80 12.42
CA SER A 220 11.24 7.02 11.43
C SER A 220 12.70 6.83 11.87
N ASP A 221 13.33 7.88 12.37
CA ASP A 221 14.69 7.80 12.92
C ASP A 221 14.77 6.88 14.13
N PHE A 222 13.75 6.94 15.00
CA PHE A 222 13.64 6.03 16.13
C PHE A 222 13.50 4.56 15.68
N PHE A 223 12.70 4.27 14.67
CA PHE A 223 12.53 2.93 14.13
C PHE A 223 13.83 2.35 13.53
N ILE A 224 14.59 3.17 12.81
CA ILE A 224 15.90 2.76 12.27
C ILE A 224 16.89 2.47 13.43
N GLN A 225 16.93 3.32 14.47
CA GLN A 225 17.77 3.09 15.64
C GLN A 225 17.36 1.83 16.39
N LEU A 226 16.06 1.60 16.58
CA LEU A 226 15.51 0.41 17.23
C LEU A 226 15.90 -0.86 16.45
N ALA A 227 15.75 -0.85 15.13
CA ALA A 227 16.13 -1.97 14.27
C ALA A 227 17.64 -2.28 14.36
N ASN A 228 18.49 -1.24 14.41
CA ASN A 228 19.94 -1.38 14.61
C ASN A 228 20.28 -2.07 15.92
N VAL A 229 19.61 -1.69 17.01
CA VAL A 229 19.83 -2.31 18.34
C VAL A 229 19.39 -3.79 18.34
N ILE A 230 18.27 -4.12 17.69
CA ILE A 230 17.71 -5.48 17.67
C ILE A 230 18.55 -6.43 16.81
N ALA A 231 18.91 -6.02 15.59
CA ALA A 231 19.46 -6.93 14.59
C ALA A 231 20.88 -6.60 14.12
N GLY A 232 21.41 -5.41 14.42
CA GLY A 232 22.65 -4.89 13.84
C GLY A 232 23.87 -5.78 14.09
N THR A 233 24.01 -6.39 15.27
CA THR A 233 25.15 -7.28 15.62
C THR A 233 25.07 -8.67 14.99
N SER A 234 23.91 -9.08 14.50
CA SER A 234 23.73 -10.43 13.95
C SER A 234 24.41 -10.59 12.59
N SER A 235 24.73 -11.84 12.19
CA SER A 235 25.24 -12.12 10.84
C SER A 235 24.33 -11.50 9.78
N GLY A 236 24.88 -10.69 8.89
CA GLY A 236 24.10 -9.93 7.91
C GLY A 236 23.26 -8.81 8.52
N GLY A 237 23.66 -8.27 9.67
CA GLY A 237 22.95 -7.26 10.46
C GLY A 237 22.32 -6.14 9.63
N PRO A 238 23.05 -5.42 8.76
CA PRO A 238 22.50 -4.32 7.95
C PRO A 238 21.27 -4.68 7.14
N ALA A 239 21.23 -5.85 6.51
CA ALA A 239 20.06 -6.26 5.74
C ALA A 239 18.86 -6.65 6.64
N LYS A 240 19.11 -7.23 7.80
CA LYS A 240 18.06 -7.48 8.80
C LYS A 240 17.52 -6.20 9.43
N VAL A 241 18.41 -5.22 9.65
CA VAL A 241 18.01 -3.86 10.06
C VAL A 241 17.11 -3.24 9.01
N ALA A 242 17.46 -3.33 7.73
CA ALA A 242 16.61 -2.86 6.63
C ALA A 242 15.22 -3.51 6.67
N VAL A 243 15.14 -4.83 6.85
CA VAL A 243 13.85 -5.55 6.93
C VAL A 243 12.99 -5.04 8.10
N ILE A 244 13.57 -4.90 9.29
CA ILE A 244 12.82 -4.48 10.49
C ILE A 244 12.46 -2.99 10.41
N SER A 245 13.39 -2.11 10.03
CA SER A 245 13.12 -0.67 9.94
C SER A 245 12.07 -0.37 8.88
N SER A 246 12.15 -1.02 7.69
CA SER A 246 11.17 -0.82 6.62
C SER A 246 9.80 -1.41 6.96
N ALA A 247 9.73 -2.48 7.76
CA ALA A 247 8.45 -2.97 8.30
C ALA A 247 7.79 -1.91 9.19
N LEU A 248 8.57 -1.30 10.09
CA LEU A 248 8.07 -0.32 11.05
C LEU A 248 7.76 1.04 10.39
N CYS A 249 8.62 1.54 9.50
CA CYS A 249 8.36 2.78 8.77
C CYS A 249 7.24 2.62 7.74
N GLY A 250 7.21 1.49 7.02
CA GLY A 250 6.23 1.21 5.98
C GLY A 250 4.81 1.09 6.51
N MET A 251 4.61 0.61 7.75
CA MET A 251 3.28 0.59 8.36
C MET A 251 2.70 1.99 8.56
N VAL A 252 3.55 3.02 8.67
CA VAL A 252 3.13 4.43 8.85
C VAL A 252 2.99 5.13 7.52
N SER A 253 3.96 4.98 6.61
CA SER A 253 4.00 5.67 5.31
C SER A 253 2.93 5.17 4.33
N GLY A 254 2.63 3.88 4.34
CA GLY A 254 1.65 3.27 3.44
C GLY A 254 2.05 3.26 1.95
N SER A 255 3.26 3.70 1.60
CA SER A 255 3.82 3.72 0.24
C SER A 255 5.07 2.87 0.15
N SER A 256 5.09 1.88 -0.76
CA SER A 256 6.26 1.03 -1.01
C SER A 256 7.45 1.84 -1.55
N VAL A 257 7.19 2.73 -2.51
CA VAL A 257 8.23 3.56 -3.13
C VAL A 257 8.73 4.61 -2.13
N GLY A 258 7.81 5.30 -1.45
CA GLY A 258 8.14 6.31 -0.44
C GLY A 258 9.01 5.72 0.67
N ASN A 259 8.63 4.56 1.20
CA ASN A 259 9.39 3.87 2.23
C ASN A 259 10.75 3.40 1.71
N THR A 260 10.83 2.83 0.48
CA THR A 260 12.10 2.43 -0.14
C THR A 260 13.07 3.60 -0.27
N VAL A 261 12.59 4.79 -0.62
CA VAL A 261 13.47 5.98 -0.73
C VAL A 261 13.89 6.48 0.64
N THR A 262 12.96 6.59 1.58
CA THR A 262 13.23 7.15 2.92
C THR A 262 14.18 6.26 3.72
N THR A 263 13.84 4.98 3.94
CA THR A 263 14.67 4.05 4.70
C THR A 263 15.88 3.57 3.91
N GLY A 264 15.72 3.36 2.61
CA GLY A 264 16.76 2.85 1.71
C GLY A 264 17.92 3.83 1.52
N SER A 265 17.69 5.15 1.64
CA SER A 265 18.77 6.14 1.62
C SER A 265 19.83 5.90 2.71
N VAL A 266 19.43 5.27 3.82
CA VAL A 266 20.29 4.91 4.95
C VAL A 266 20.74 3.44 4.87
N THR A 267 19.81 2.53 4.65
CA THR A 267 20.03 1.08 4.78
C THR A 267 20.77 0.49 3.58
N ILE A 268 20.51 0.95 2.36
CA ILE A 268 21.19 0.44 1.15
C ILE A 268 22.70 0.73 1.18
N PRO A 269 23.17 1.97 1.45
CA PRO A 269 24.59 2.23 1.63
C PRO A 269 25.23 1.40 2.75
N MET A 270 24.50 1.17 3.85
CA MET A 270 24.97 0.35 4.97
C MET A 270 25.13 -1.12 4.56
N MET A 271 24.19 -1.68 3.81
CA MET A 271 24.30 -3.04 3.25
C MET A 271 25.48 -3.18 2.26
N LYS A 272 25.68 -2.20 1.37
CA LYS A 272 26.80 -2.19 0.41
C LYS A 272 28.15 -2.16 1.12
N LYS A 273 28.30 -1.35 2.17
CA LYS A 273 29.54 -1.28 2.96
C LYS A 273 29.92 -2.61 3.63
N THR A 274 28.92 -3.44 3.98
CA THR A 274 29.15 -4.74 4.60
C THR A 274 29.35 -5.90 3.61
N GLY A 275 29.33 -5.63 2.30
CA GLY A 275 29.67 -6.59 1.26
C GLY A 275 28.48 -7.20 0.51
N TYR A 276 27.26 -6.73 0.72
CA TYR A 276 26.14 -7.13 -0.13
C TYR A 276 26.26 -6.53 -1.53
N LYS A 277 25.84 -7.31 -2.54
CA LYS A 277 25.77 -6.81 -3.91
C LYS A 277 24.76 -5.68 -4.02
N PRO A 278 25.02 -4.63 -4.81
CA PRO A 278 24.12 -3.49 -4.97
C PRO A 278 22.70 -3.89 -5.36
N GLU A 279 22.54 -4.82 -6.31
CA GLU A 279 21.23 -5.31 -6.76
C GLU A 279 20.46 -6.03 -5.63
N PHE A 280 21.18 -6.74 -4.76
CA PHE A 280 20.57 -7.43 -3.63
C PHE A 280 20.18 -6.43 -2.52
N ALA A 281 21.03 -5.45 -2.22
CA ALA A 281 20.74 -4.42 -1.24
C ALA A 281 19.47 -3.60 -1.60
N GLY A 282 19.38 -3.15 -2.88
CA GLY A 282 18.18 -2.48 -3.36
C GLY A 282 16.94 -3.38 -3.35
N ALA A 283 17.11 -4.67 -3.61
CA ALA A 283 16.03 -5.65 -3.59
C ALA A 283 15.49 -5.94 -2.19
N VAL A 284 16.37 -6.07 -1.18
CA VAL A 284 15.97 -6.25 0.23
C VAL A 284 15.11 -5.08 0.70
N GLU A 285 15.56 -3.88 0.42
CA GLU A 285 14.85 -2.66 0.82
C GLU A 285 13.48 -2.57 0.14
N ALA A 286 13.42 -2.79 -1.17
CA ALA A 286 12.16 -2.73 -1.91
C ALA A 286 11.16 -3.80 -1.44
N ALA A 287 11.62 -5.04 -1.22
CA ALA A 287 10.77 -6.11 -0.72
C ALA A 287 10.26 -5.81 0.69
N ALA A 288 11.11 -5.35 1.60
CA ALA A 288 10.72 -5.02 2.96
C ALA A 288 9.75 -3.81 3.00
N SER A 289 10.02 -2.78 2.21
CA SER A 289 9.16 -1.59 2.10
C SER A 289 7.78 -1.92 1.56
N THR A 290 7.69 -2.81 0.58
CA THR A 290 6.41 -3.29 0.06
C THR A 290 5.59 -4.01 1.13
N GLY A 291 6.24 -4.86 1.94
CA GLY A 291 5.60 -5.53 3.07
C GLY A 291 5.11 -4.60 4.18
N GLY A 292 5.70 -3.42 4.32
CA GLY A 292 5.27 -2.44 5.31
C GLY A 292 3.78 -2.08 5.19
N GLN A 293 3.23 -2.10 3.98
CA GLN A 293 1.82 -1.78 3.71
C GLN A 293 0.83 -2.83 4.25
N ILE A 294 1.28 -4.05 4.53
CA ILE A 294 0.46 -5.10 5.15
C ILE A 294 0.77 -5.26 6.65
N MET A 295 1.75 -4.51 7.17
CA MET A 295 2.17 -4.63 8.57
C MET A 295 1.23 -3.86 9.50
N PRO A 296 0.54 -4.54 10.44
CA PRO A 296 -0.24 -3.86 11.48
C PRO A 296 0.64 -2.93 12.35
N PRO A 297 0.06 -1.88 12.95
CA PRO A 297 -1.38 -1.61 13.11
C PRO A 297 -2.01 -0.70 12.07
N ILE A 298 -1.28 0.04 11.20
CA ILE A 298 -1.89 1.02 10.29
C ILE A 298 -2.14 0.42 8.90
N MET A 299 -1.19 -0.35 8.35
CA MET A 299 -1.33 -1.11 7.09
C MET A 299 -1.64 -0.23 5.84
N GLY A 300 -1.30 1.05 5.87
CA GLY A 300 -1.64 2.00 4.81
C GLY A 300 -3.15 2.22 4.63
N ALA A 301 -3.53 3.09 3.68
CA ALA A 301 -4.91 3.50 3.46
C ALA A 301 -5.83 2.37 2.93
N ALA A 302 -5.27 1.34 2.29
CA ALA A 302 -6.04 0.23 1.73
C ALA A 302 -6.73 -0.63 2.80
N ALA A 303 -6.11 -0.81 3.97
CA ALA A 303 -6.71 -1.58 5.06
C ALA A 303 -7.96 -0.93 5.65
N PHE A 304 -8.02 0.39 5.60
CA PHE A 304 -9.22 1.11 6.02
C PHE A 304 -10.38 0.90 5.04
N LEU A 305 -10.11 0.76 3.74
CA LEU A 305 -11.13 0.39 2.77
C LEU A 305 -11.66 -1.02 2.99
N MET A 306 -10.84 -1.94 3.54
CA MET A 306 -11.32 -3.28 3.89
C MET A 306 -12.46 -3.24 4.91
N VAL A 307 -12.45 -2.28 5.84
CA VAL A 307 -13.54 -2.07 6.82
C VAL A 307 -14.89 -1.92 6.12
N GLU A 308 -14.93 -1.06 5.11
CA GLU A 308 -16.15 -0.77 4.35
C GLU A 308 -16.57 -1.93 3.44
N PHE A 309 -15.62 -2.55 2.74
CA PHE A 309 -15.92 -3.67 1.83
C PHE A 309 -16.32 -4.95 2.58
N LEU A 310 -15.73 -5.20 3.74
CA LEU A 310 -16.01 -6.39 4.55
C LEU A 310 -17.15 -6.17 5.56
N GLY A 311 -17.50 -4.92 5.88
CA GLY A 311 -18.43 -4.59 6.96
C GLY A 311 -17.93 -5.05 8.33
N MET A 312 -16.61 -5.11 8.55
CA MET A 312 -15.96 -5.60 9.77
C MET A 312 -15.24 -4.47 10.51
N PRO A 313 -15.23 -4.49 11.85
CA PRO A 313 -14.44 -3.54 12.62
C PRO A 313 -12.95 -3.61 12.28
N TYR A 314 -12.26 -2.47 12.25
CA TYR A 314 -10.83 -2.40 11.94
C TYR A 314 -9.96 -3.29 12.84
N ARG A 315 -10.31 -3.38 14.13
CA ARG A 315 -9.65 -4.27 15.09
C ARG A 315 -9.56 -5.71 14.58
N GLU A 316 -10.65 -6.24 14.03
CA GLU A 316 -10.66 -7.61 13.52
C GLU A 316 -9.78 -7.78 12.29
N ILE A 317 -9.77 -6.79 11.40
CA ILE A 317 -8.88 -6.80 10.23
C ILE A 317 -7.42 -6.79 10.67
N VAL A 318 -7.06 -5.93 11.63
CA VAL A 318 -5.69 -5.85 12.20
C VAL A 318 -5.28 -7.17 12.81
N LEU A 319 -6.10 -7.79 13.65
CA LEU A 319 -5.79 -9.08 14.28
C LEU A 319 -5.57 -10.19 13.24
N ARG A 320 -6.39 -10.22 12.20
CA ARG A 320 -6.30 -11.21 11.11
C ARG A 320 -5.11 -10.96 10.18
N ALA A 321 -4.58 -9.74 10.13
CA ALA A 321 -3.40 -9.39 9.35
C ALA A 321 -2.08 -9.78 10.02
N ILE A 322 -2.04 -9.95 11.35
CA ILE A 322 -0.79 -10.17 12.11
C ILE A 322 -0.04 -11.40 11.61
N LEU A 323 -0.71 -12.54 11.53
CA LEU A 323 -0.06 -13.78 11.11
C LEU A 323 0.46 -13.73 9.67
N PRO A 324 -0.35 -13.35 8.66
CA PRO A 324 0.13 -13.22 7.29
C PRO A 324 1.29 -12.24 7.14
N ALA A 325 1.22 -11.07 7.79
CA ALA A 325 2.29 -10.08 7.76
C ALA A 325 3.59 -10.59 8.41
N THR A 326 3.47 -11.24 9.56
CA THR A 326 4.62 -11.84 10.25
C THR A 326 5.30 -12.88 9.38
N LEU A 327 4.53 -13.74 8.71
CA LEU A 327 5.06 -14.75 7.80
C LEU A 327 5.76 -14.12 6.59
N TYR A 328 5.20 -13.04 6.03
CA TYR A 328 5.85 -12.31 4.95
C TYR A 328 7.25 -11.84 5.34
N PHE A 329 7.36 -11.13 6.47
CA PHE A 329 8.66 -10.62 6.95
C PHE A 329 9.59 -11.74 7.39
N THR A 330 9.08 -12.83 7.96
CA THR A 330 9.85 -14.03 8.28
C THR A 330 10.49 -14.62 7.03
N GLY A 331 9.75 -14.70 5.91
CA GLY A 331 10.27 -15.18 4.64
C GLY A 331 11.46 -14.34 4.13
N ILE A 332 11.32 -12.99 4.14
CA ILE A 332 12.41 -12.09 3.75
C ILE A 332 13.60 -12.23 4.72
N PHE A 333 13.34 -12.26 6.02
CA PHE A 333 14.38 -12.39 7.04
C PHE A 333 15.19 -13.68 6.90
N LEU A 334 14.54 -14.79 6.61
CA LEU A 334 15.19 -16.08 6.32
C LEU A 334 16.04 -16.02 5.06
N ALA A 335 15.50 -15.44 3.98
CA ALA A 335 16.23 -15.30 2.72
C ALA A 335 17.49 -14.42 2.86
N VAL A 336 17.38 -13.31 3.59
CA VAL A 336 18.49 -12.40 3.91
C VAL A 336 19.53 -13.11 4.82
N HIS A 337 19.07 -13.88 5.80
CA HIS A 337 19.97 -14.63 6.68
C HIS A 337 20.78 -15.68 5.92
N LEU A 338 20.14 -16.44 5.02
CA LEU A 338 20.81 -17.44 4.20
C LEU A 338 21.83 -16.80 3.24
N GLU A 339 21.51 -15.66 2.62
CA GLU A 339 22.46 -14.95 1.77
C GLU A 339 23.64 -14.40 2.57
N ALA A 340 23.40 -13.89 3.78
CA ALA A 340 24.47 -13.44 4.68
C ALA A 340 25.43 -14.59 5.06
N LYS A 341 24.89 -15.78 5.34
CA LYS A 341 25.68 -16.97 5.63
C LYS A 341 26.48 -17.43 4.42
N LYS A 342 25.89 -17.42 3.23
CA LYS A 342 26.55 -17.75 1.97
C LYS A 342 27.72 -16.82 1.64
N LEU A 343 27.59 -15.54 1.98
CA LEU A 343 28.62 -14.52 1.75
C LEU A 343 29.57 -14.35 2.95
N HIS A 344 29.41 -15.14 4.02
CA HIS A 344 30.18 -15.06 5.27
C HIS A 344 30.20 -13.67 5.91
N LEU A 345 29.07 -12.93 5.80
CA LEU A 345 28.98 -11.57 6.31
C LEU A 345 28.81 -11.57 7.84
N THR A 346 29.53 -10.67 8.47
CA THR A 346 29.42 -10.38 9.91
C THR A 346 28.37 -9.30 10.19
N GLY A 347 28.05 -9.09 11.46
CA GLY A 347 27.22 -7.96 11.89
C GLY A 347 28.00 -6.67 12.03
N ILE A 348 27.30 -5.59 12.34
CA ILE A 348 27.90 -4.30 12.70
C ILE A 348 28.59 -4.42 14.06
N PRO A 349 29.82 -3.92 14.21
CA PRO A 349 30.49 -3.89 15.52
C PRO A 349 29.66 -3.12 16.55
N ARG A 350 29.65 -3.56 17.79
CA ARG A 350 28.87 -2.92 18.87
C ARG A 350 29.28 -1.45 19.11
N SER A 351 30.51 -1.09 18.78
CA SER A 351 31.02 0.30 18.89
C SER A 351 30.39 1.27 17.90
N GLU A 352 29.86 0.76 16.77
CA GLU A 352 29.22 1.57 15.72
C GLU A 352 27.69 1.62 15.87
N LEU A 353 27.12 0.84 16.80
CA LEU A 353 25.69 0.82 17.03
C LEU A 353 25.23 1.98 17.92
N PRO A 354 24.00 2.50 17.70
CA PRO A 354 23.42 3.48 18.58
C PRO A 354 23.40 3.02 20.05
N PRO A 355 23.70 3.89 21.00
CA PRO A 355 23.65 3.54 22.42
C PRO A 355 22.20 3.27 22.85
N VAL A 356 21.95 2.12 23.51
CA VAL A 356 20.62 1.66 23.89
C VAL A 356 19.89 2.61 24.83
N ARG A 357 20.59 3.17 25.83
CA ARG A 357 19.97 4.05 26.85
C ARG A 357 19.35 5.34 26.27
N PRO A 358 20.04 6.13 25.41
CA PRO A 358 19.43 7.27 24.76
C PRO A 358 18.27 6.90 23.83
N MET A 359 18.34 5.74 23.15
CA MET A 359 17.26 5.26 22.29
C MET A 359 16.01 4.90 23.10
N LEU A 360 16.16 4.18 24.22
CA LEU A 360 15.03 3.85 25.10
C LEU A 360 14.35 5.10 25.68
N LYS A 361 15.07 6.20 25.87
CA LYS A 361 14.44 7.48 26.26
C LYS A 361 13.52 8.06 25.19
N GLN A 362 13.59 7.58 23.95
CA GLN A 362 12.72 8.02 22.84
C GLN A 362 11.50 7.10 22.63
N ILE A 363 11.31 6.07 23.46
CA ILE A 363 10.19 5.12 23.36
C ILE A 363 8.82 5.82 23.44
N TYR A 364 8.76 7.03 24.04
CA TYR A 364 7.57 7.86 24.10
C TYR A 364 7.03 8.23 22.71
N LEU A 365 7.86 8.21 21.65
CA LEU A 365 7.43 8.44 20.26
C LEU A 365 6.45 7.36 19.76
N LEU A 366 6.41 6.19 20.41
CA LEU A 366 5.41 5.16 20.12
C LEU A 366 4.02 5.46 20.74
N THR A 367 3.94 6.38 21.71
CA THR A 367 2.68 6.68 22.42
C THR A 367 1.51 6.97 21.48
N PRO A 368 1.63 7.79 20.40
CA PRO A 368 0.53 8.03 19.48
C PRO A 368 -0.01 6.75 18.83
N LEU A 369 0.89 5.83 18.45
CA LEU A 369 0.52 4.54 17.86
C LEU A 369 -0.18 3.63 18.89
N VAL A 370 0.35 3.56 20.10
CA VAL A 370 -0.24 2.77 21.19
C VAL A 370 -1.63 3.30 21.53
N VAL A 371 -1.79 4.63 21.65
CA VAL A 371 -3.07 5.27 21.90
C VAL A 371 -4.05 5.00 20.76
N LEU A 372 -3.63 5.13 19.51
CA LEU A 372 -4.47 4.82 18.36
C LEU A 372 -4.98 3.37 18.41
N VAL A 373 -4.06 2.41 18.59
CA VAL A 373 -4.40 0.97 18.67
C VAL A 373 -5.37 0.70 19.83
N TRP A 374 -5.12 1.31 20.96
CA TRP A 374 -5.99 1.16 22.14
C TRP A 374 -7.40 1.69 21.88
N LEU A 375 -7.53 2.93 21.36
CA LEU A 375 -8.81 3.56 21.07
C LEU A 375 -9.62 2.78 20.02
N VAL A 376 -8.96 2.34 18.96
CA VAL A 376 -9.61 1.54 17.89
C VAL A 376 -9.99 0.14 18.40
N SER A 377 -9.14 -0.48 19.26
CA SER A 377 -9.41 -1.82 19.80
C SER A 377 -10.55 -1.85 20.81
N THR A 378 -10.73 -0.78 21.57
CA THR A 378 -11.83 -0.68 22.56
C THR A 378 -13.16 -0.24 21.97
N ASN A 379 -13.19 0.18 20.69
CA ASN A 379 -14.37 0.74 20.02
C ASN A 379 -15.06 1.89 20.81
N MET A 380 -14.30 2.59 21.65
CA MET A 380 -14.82 3.72 22.44
C MET A 380 -15.21 4.91 21.56
N PHE A 381 -14.51 5.08 20.45
CA PHE A 381 -14.73 6.17 19.50
C PHE A 381 -14.78 5.65 18.07
N THR A 382 -15.35 6.46 17.17
CA THR A 382 -15.26 6.18 15.73
C THR A 382 -13.80 6.21 15.27
N MET A 383 -13.49 5.56 14.17
CA MET A 383 -12.14 5.53 13.59
C MET A 383 -11.59 6.95 13.38
N GLY A 384 -12.40 7.87 12.84
CA GLY A 384 -12.02 9.26 12.64
C GLY A 384 -11.67 9.97 13.95
N LYS A 385 -12.48 9.81 14.99
CA LYS A 385 -12.20 10.39 16.32
C LYS A 385 -10.94 9.81 16.95
N SER A 386 -10.70 8.51 16.81
CA SER A 386 -9.48 7.85 17.30
C SER A 386 -8.22 8.42 16.62
N ALA A 387 -8.26 8.62 15.30
CA ALA A 387 -7.18 9.25 14.56
C ALA A 387 -6.96 10.73 14.96
N GLY A 388 -8.04 11.49 15.15
CA GLY A 388 -7.97 12.87 15.62
C GLY A 388 -7.32 13.01 17.00
N ILE A 389 -7.68 12.13 17.95
CA ILE A 389 -7.03 12.07 19.27
C ILE A 389 -5.54 11.68 19.10
N ALA A 390 -5.21 10.74 18.24
CA ALA A 390 -3.84 10.33 17.99
C ALA A 390 -2.99 11.47 17.40
N ILE A 391 -3.55 12.35 16.54
CA ILE A 391 -2.88 13.57 16.07
C ILE A 391 -2.56 14.50 17.25
N LEU A 392 -3.53 14.75 18.13
CA LEU A 392 -3.31 15.59 19.32
C LEU A 392 -2.23 15.01 20.23
N VAL A 393 -2.24 13.70 20.45
CA VAL A 393 -1.21 13.00 21.21
C VAL A 393 0.16 13.13 20.54
N THR A 394 0.23 13.05 19.20
CA THR A 394 1.48 13.24 18.45
C THR A 394 2.05 14.63 18.67
N ILE A 395 1.22 15.67 18.61
CA ILE A 395 1.62 17.05 18.87
C ILE A 395 2.12 17.19 20.31
N ALA A 396 1.37 16.68 21.30
CA ALA A 396 1.75 16.75 22.72
C ALA A 396 3.08 16.04 23.00
N VAL A 397 3.24 14.82 22.48
CA VAL A 397 4.44 13.99 22.64
C VAL A 397 5.67 14.64 21.96
N SER A 398 5.49 15.27 20.81
CA SER A 398 6.58 15.96 20.11
C SER A 398 7.16 17.16 20.89
N MET A 399 6.43 17.71 21.84
CA MET A 399 6.89 18.84 22.65
C MET A 399 8.00 18.49 23.64
N PHE A 400 8.19 17.20 23.98
CA PHE A 400 9.18 16.78 24.98
C PHE A 400 10.63 16.99 24.54
N LYS A 401 10.94 16.94 23.24
CA LYS A 401 12.30 17.10 22.73
C LYS A 401 12.39 18.23 21.71
N LYS A 402 13.32 19.17 21.89
CA LYS A 402 13.47 20.35 21.00
C LYS A 402 13.67 19.98 19.52
N GLU A 403 14.39 18.90 19.23
CA GLU A 403 14.68 18.43 17.87
C GLU A 403 13.43 17.99 17.11
N HIS A 404 12.47 17.34 17.81
CA HIS A 404 11.24 16.77 17.26
C HIS A 404 10.01 17.65 17.49
N ARG A 405 10.18 18.83 18.12
CA ARG A 405 9.07 19.71 18.46
C ARG A 405 8.31 20.16 17.22
N LEU A 406 7.03 19.89 17.20
CA LEU A 406 6.09 20.39 16.20
C LEU A 406 5.71 21.84 16.56
N THR A 407 6.46 22.80 16.03
CA THR A 407 6.12 24.23 16.11
C THR A 407 4.88 24.54 15.28
N PRO A 408 4.19 25.69 15.49
CA PRO A 408 3.05 26.08 14.66
C PRO A 408 3.34 26.03 13.15
N ALA A 409 4.55 26.45 12.74
CA ALA A 409 4.97 26.34 11.34
C ALA A 409 5.06 24.88 10.86
N LYS A 410 5.66 23.99 11.65
CA LYS A 410 5.69 22.56 11.33
C LYS A 410 4.31 21.90 11.34
N ILE A 411 3.41 22.32 12.23
CA ILE A 411 2.01 21.85 12.23
C ILE A 411 1.33 22.26 10.93
N PHE A 412 1.55 23.48 10.47
CA PHE A 412 1.07 23.95 9.18
C PHE A 412 1.63 23.11 8.03
N ASP A 413 2.94 22.81 8.04
CA ASP A 413 3.57 21.93 7.04
C ASP A 413 2.98 20.52 7.08
N CYS A 414 2.73 19.93 8.27
CA CYS A 414 2.09 18.64 8.42
C CYS A 414 0.66 18.62 7.83
N LEU A 415 -0.13 19.68 8.08
CA LEU A 415 -1.47 19.82 7.51
C LEU A 415 -1.41 19.92 5.98
N ALA A 416 -0.51 20.74 5.45
CA ALA A 416 -0.33 20.88 4.01
C ALA A 416 0.13 19.55 3.36
N ALA A 417 1.08 18.84 3.98
CA ALA A 417 1.54 17.53 3.53
C ALA A 417 0.43 16.47 3.59
N GLY A 418 -0.32 16.41 4.69
CA GLY A 418 -1.48 15.53 4.84
C GLY A 418 -2.59 15.84 3.81
N GLY A 419 -2.91 17.11 3.60
CA GLY A 419 -3.88 17.54 2.57
C GLY A 419 -3.44 17.14 1.18
N ARG A 420 -2.16 17.25 0.86
CA ARG A 420 -1.57 16.81 -0.41
C ARG A 420 -1.67 15.30 -0.60
N GLY A 421 -1.35 14.52 0.44
CA GLY A 421 -1.44 13.06 0.41
C GLY A 421 -2.87 12.52 0.24
N CYS A 422 -3.88 13.28 0.66
CA CYS A 422 -5.28 12.89 0.46
C CYS A 422 -5.72 12.91 -1.01
N VAL A 423 -5.08 13.73 -1.87
CA VAL A 423 -5.58 13.97 -3.25
C VAL A 423 -5.55 12.70 -4.10
N SER A 424 -4.39 12.03 -4.16
CA SER A 424 -4.23 10.80 -4.98
C SER A 424 -5.18 9.71 -4.54
N VAL A 425 -5.30 9.50 -3.23
CA VAL A 425 -6.16 8.48 -2.64
C VAL A 425 -7.64 8.77 -2.92
N ALA A 426 -8.08 10.02 -2.74
CA ALA A 426 -9.47 10.41 -2.97
C ALA A 426 -9.85 10.29 -4.46
N VAL A 427 -8.98 10.75 -5.37
CA VAL A 427 -9.18 10.61 -6.83
C VAL A 427 -9.27 9.14 -7.23
N ALA A 428 -8.39 8.31 -6.68
CA ALA A 428 -8.42 6.87 -6.90
C ALA A 428 -9.72 6.23 -6.40
N CYS A 429 -10.21 6.64 -5.23
CA CYS A 429 -11.49 6.19 -4.67
C CYS A 429 -12.67 6.59 -5.56
N CYS A 430 -12.67 7.81 -6.13
CA CYS A 430 -13.70 8.26 -7.07
C CYS A 430 -13.74 7.38 -8.33
N VAL A 431 -12.58 7.12 -8.94
CA VAL A 431 -12.49 6.30 -10.16
C VAL A 431 -12.82 4.83 -9.87
N ALA A 432 -12.38 4.29 -8.74
CA ALA A 432 -12.79 2.95 -8.30
C ALA A 432 -14.31 2.86 -8.08
N GLY A 433 -14.94 3.92 -7.57
CA GLY A 433 -16.39 4.04 -7.49
C GLY A 433 -17.07 3.96 -8.86
N ILE A 434 -16.50 4.59 -9.90
CA ILE A 434 -16.99 4.47 -11.28
C ILE A 434 -16.92 3.00 -11.76
N ILE A 435 -15.80 2.32 -11.54
CA ILE A 435 -15.61 0.91 -11.92
C ILE A 435 -16.66 0.03 -11.21
N ALA A 436 -16.81 0.18 -9.89
CA ALA A 436 -17.79 -0.55 -9.09
C ALA A 436 -19.22 -0.28 -9.56
N GLY A 437 -19.54 0.98 -9.89
CA GLY A 437 -20.82 1.40 -10.46
C GLY A 437 -21.12 0.70 -11.79
N CYS A 438 -20.15 0.70 -12.71
CA CYS A 438 -20.29 0.01 -14.00
C CYS A 438 -20.52 -1.51 -13.82
N LEU A 439 -19.77 -2.15 -12.92
CA LEU A 439 -19.94 -3.59 -12.63
C LEU A 439 -21.33 -3.90 -12.06
N THR A 440 -21.78 -3.10 -11.11
CA THR A 440 -23.06 -3.30 -10.43
C THR A 440 -24.23 -3.06 -11.39
N MET A 441 -24.20 -1.95 -12.16
CA MET A 441 -25.31 -1.59 -13.05
C MET A 441 -25.47 -2.52 -14.25
N THR A 442 -24.38 -3.17 -14.71
CA THR A 442 -24.39 -4.07 -15.86
C THR A 442 -24.50 -5.56 -15.48
N GLY A 443 -24.30 -5.89 -14.20
CA GLY A 443 -24.21 -7.28 -13.74
C GLY A 443 -22.97 -8.04 -14.24
N LEU A 444 -21.95 -7.30 -14.73
CA LEU A 444 -20.74 -7.87 -15.34
C LEU A 444 -19.96 -8.75 -14.35
N ALA A 445 -20.00 -8.43 -13.05
CA ALA A 445 -19.34 -9.25 -12.02
C ALA A 445 -19.78 -10.72 -12.05
N ASN A 446 -21.07 -10.99 -12.31
CA ASN A 446 -21.58 -12.35 -12.45
C ASN A 446 -21.08 -13.04 -13.73
N GLN A 447 -20.94 -12.28 -14.83
CA GLN A 447 -20.43 -12.83 -16.10
C GLN A 447 -18.94 -13.17 -15.98
N ILE A 448 -18.14 -12.31 -15.35
CA ILE A 448 -16.72 -12.59 -15.06
C ILE A 448 -16.59 -13.85 -14.20
N PHE A 449 -17.40 -13.98 -13.15
CA PHE A 449 -17.43 -15.16 -12.30
C PHE A 449 -17.72 -16.43 -13.11
N THR A 450 -18.77 -16.42 -13.94
CA THR A 450 -19.13 -17.57 -14.78
C THR A 450 -18.01 -17.92 -15.76
N ALA A 451 -17.36 -16.92 -16.37
CA ALA A 451 -16.24 -17.15 -17.27
C ALA A 451 -15.03 -17.78 -16.56
N ILE A 452 -14.68 -17.29 -15.36
CA ILE A 452 -13.58 -17.86 -14.55
C ILE A 452 -13.90 -19.29 -14.15
N LEU A 453 -15.15 -19.60 -13.74
CA LEU A 453 -15.56 -20.97 -13.43
C LEU A 453 -15.47 -21.91 -14.64
N ALA A 454 -15.85 -21.45 -15.82
CA ALA A 454 -15.75 -22.21 -17.04
C ALA A 454 -14.30 -22.56 -17.41
N VAL A 455 -13.40 -21.58 -17.31
CA VAL A 455 -11.97 -21.75 -17.62
C VAL A 455 -11.24 -22.56 -16.53
N SER A 456 -11.62 -22.38 -15.26
CA SER A 456 -10.96 -23.07 -14.15
C SER A 456 -11.37 -24.53 -13.97
N ASN A 457 -12.34 -25.02 -14.75
CA ASN A 457 -12.92 -26.35 -14.56
C ASN A 457 -13.32 -26.63 -13.09
N LYS A 458 -13.77 -25.60 -12.37
CA LYS A 458 -14.10 -25.63 -10.93
C LYS A 458 -12.90 -25.91 -10.00
N THR A 459 -11.67 -25.96 -10.53
CA THR A 459 -10.46 -26.17 -9.73
C THR A 459 -10.06 -24.88 -9.05
N ARG A 460 -10.14 -24.86 -7.70
CA ARG A 460 -9.83 -23.67 -6.87
C ARG A 460 -8.44 -23.09 -7.17
N PHE A 461 -7.42 -23.92 -7.35
CA PHE A 461 -6.06 -23.47 -7.64
C PHE A 461 -5.97 -22.66 -8.95
N ILE A 462 -6.59 -23.13 -10.02
CA ILE A 462 -6.56 -22.46 -11.33
C ILE A 462 -7.24 -21.08 -11.24
N ALA A 463 -8.35 -20.98 -10.53
CA ALA A 463 -9.05 -19.72 -10.34
C ALA A 463 -8.23 -18.73 -9.50
N LEU A 464 -7.59 -19.19 -8.42
CA LEU A 464 -6.65 -18.37 -7.62
C LEU A 464 -5.49 -17.90 -8.48
N PHE A 465 -4.93 -18.77 -9.34
CA PHE A 465 -3.81 -18.43 -10.21
C PHE A 465 -4.18 -17.34 -11.24
N PHE A 466 -5.34 -17.46 -11.90
CA PHE A 466 -5.82 -16.42 -12.81
C PHE A 466 -6.14 -15.11 -12.07
N THR A 467 -6.73 -15.20 -10.88
CA THR A 467 -6.98 -14.01 -10.05
C THR A 467 -5.67 -13.34 -9.65
N MET A 468 -4.65 -14.10 -9.27
CA MET A 468 -3.31 -13.57 -8.97
C MET A 468 -2.73 -12.79 -10.17
N ILE A 469 -2.73 -13.39 -11.35
CA ILE A 469 -2.23 -12.72 -12.57
C ILE A 469 -3.03 -11.45 -12.86
N CYS A 470 -4.35 -11.51 -12.76
CA CYS A 470 -5.21 -10.35 -12.94
C CYS A 470 -4.88 -9.23 -11.96
N CYS A 471 -4.71 -9.57 -10.67
CA CYS A 471 -4.33 -8.61 -9.63
C CYS A 471 -2.96 -7.97 -9.90
N ILE A 472 -1.95 -8.75 -10.28
CA ILE A 472 -0.63 -8.23 -10.61
C ILE A 472 -0.71 -7.27 -11.81
N ILE A 473 -1.41 -7.66 -12.89
CA ILE A 473 -1.57 -6.82 -14.08
C ILE A 473 -2.30 -5.51 -13.76
N LEU A 474 -3.42 -5.59 -13.03
CA LEU A 474 -4.20 -4.42 -12.64
C LEU A 474 -3.43 -3.51 -11.66
N GLY A 475 -2.53 -4.10 -10.86
CA GLY A 475 -1.71 -3.39 -9.89
C GLY A 475 -0.51 -2.66 -10.48
N MET A 476 -0.11 -2.95 -11.72
CA MET A 476 1.08 -2.37 -12.33
C MET A 476 1.01 -0.85 -12.44
N GLY A 477 1.84 -0.17 -11.64
CA GLY A 477 1.99 1.28 -11.69
C GLY A 477 0.76 2.07 -11.21
N VAL A 478 -0.06 1.46 -10.37
CA VAL A 478 -1.22 2.08 -9.71
C VAL A 478 -0.90 2.20 -8.22
N PRO A 479 -1.20 3.34 -7.57
CA PRO A 479 -1.06 3.47 -6.11
C PRO A 479 -1.84 2.39 -5.37
N THR A 480 -1.31 1.91 -4.25
CA THR A 480 -1.81 0.74 -3.52
C THR A 480 -3.29 0.83 -3.16
N THR A 481 -3.74 2.00 -2.71
CA THR A 481 -5.15 2.23 -2.34
C THR A 481 -6.09 2.08 -3.54
N ALA A 482 -5.70 2.69 -4.68
CA ALA A 482 -6.44 2.59 -5.93
C ALA A 482 -6.51 1.15 -6.44
N ASN A 483 -5.36 0.49 -6.42
CA ASN A 483 -5.20 -0.90 -6.80
C ASN A 483 -6.11 -1.81 -5.97
N TYR A 484 -6.08 -1.67 -4.64
CA TYR A 484 -6.96 -2.44 -3.77
C TYR A 484 -8.44 -2.18 -4.06
N CYS A 485 -8.87 -0.92 -4.26
CA CYS A 485 -10.26 -0.60 -4.60
C CYS A 485 -10.74 -1.33 -5.86
N ILE A 486 -9.92 -1.34 -6.92
CA ILE A 486 -10.23 -2.03 -8.16
C ILE A 486 -10.40 -3.53 -7.90
N MET A 487 -9.44 -4.14 -7.22
CA MET A 487 -9.43 -5.59 -6.99
C MET A 487 -10.52 -6.04 -6.01
N ALA A 488 -10.80 -5.25 -4.99
CA ALA A 488 -11.88 -5.50 -4.04
C ALA A 488 -13.26 -5.54 -4.72
N THR A 489 -13.44 -4.74 -5.77
CA THR A 489 -14.71 -4.69 -6.52
C THR A 489 -14.78 -5.70 -7.68
N THR A 490 -13.64 -6.07 -8.28
CA THR A 490 -13.59 -6.92 -9.48
C THR A 490 -13.22 -8.36 -9.15
N CYS A 491 -12.15 -8.58 -8.41
CA CYS A 491 -11.55 -9.90 -8.18
C CYS A 491 -12.01 -10.56 -6.87
N ALA A 492 -12.12 -9.83 -5.77
CA ALA A 492 -12.50 -10.41 -4.48
C ALA A 492 -13.89 -11.08 -4.50
N PRO A 493 -14.94 -10.51 -5.14
CA PRO A 493 -16.25 -11.17 -5.23
C PRO A 493 -16.22 -12.51 -5.93
N VAL A 494 -15.31 -12.72 -6.87
CA VAL A 494 -15.13 -14.00 -7.57
C VAL A 494 -14.63 -15.07 -6.60
N LEU A 495 -13.62 -14.74 -5.80
CA LEU A 495 -13.06 -15.66 -4.80
C LEU A 495 -14.08 -15.99 -3.70
N ILE A 496 -14.85 -15.00 -3.25
CA ILE A 496 -15.91 -15.20 -2.25
C ILE A 496 -16.98 -16.16 -2.78
N LYS A 497 -17.41 -16.01 -4.03
CA LYS A 497 -18.37 -16.93 -4.67
C LYS A 497 -17.83 -18.34 -4.85
N MET A 498 -16.51 -18.53 -4.85
CA MET A 498 -15.88 -19.85 -4.85
C MET A 498 -15.75 -20.47 -3.45
N GLY A 499 -16.35 -19.87 -2.43
CA GLY A 499 -16.35 -20.37 -1.06
C GLY A 499 -15.08 -20.02 -0.27
N ILE A 500 -14.31 -19.02 -0.71
CA ILE A 500 -13.20 -18.48 0.08
C ILE A 500 -13.77 -17.44 1.05
N PRO A 501 -13.41 -17.47 2.34
CA PRO A 501 -13.86 -16.48 3.30
C PRO A 501 -13.57 -15.06 2.83
N ALA A 502 -14.51 -14.13 3.02
CA ALA A 502 -14.41 -12.77 2.50
C ALA A 502 -13.09 -12.08 2.91
N VAL A 503 -12.68 -12.23 4.16
CA VAL A 503 -11.42 -11.67 4.66
C VAL A 503 -10.21 -12.25 3.91
N ALA A 504 -10.16 -13.56 3.73
CA ALA A 504 -9.08 -14.22 2.99
C ALA A 504 -9.04 -13.77 1.52
N ALA A 505 -10.21 -13.62 0.88
CA ALA A 505 -10.33 -13.12 -0.49
C ALA A 505 -9.82 -11.68 -0.62
N HIS A 506 -10.17 -10.79 0.33
CA HIS A 506 -9.70 -9.41 0.34
C HIS A 506 -8.21 -9.29 0.64
N PHE A 507 -7.66 -10.07 1.57
CA PHE A 507 -6.21 -10.15 1.77
C PHE A 507 -5.48 -10.74 0.56
N PHE A 508 -6.05 -11.76 -0.09
CA PHE A 508 -5.47 -12.33 -1.31
C PHE A 508 -5.26 -11.27 -2.39
N VAL A 509 -6.31 -10.53 -2.73
CA VAL A 509 -6.22 -9.50 -3.77
C VAL A 509 -5.32 -8.34 -3.32
N PHE A 510 -5.30 -7.99 -2.04
CA PHE A 510 -4.44 -6.94 -1.52
C PHE A 510 -2.95 -7.30 -1.61
N TYR A 511 -2.59 -8.52 -1.21
CA TYR A 511 -1.21 -9.01 -1.32
C TYR A 511 -0.70 -9.00 -2.76
N PHE A 512 -1.49 -9.52 -3.71
CA PHE A 512 -1.08 -9.50 -5.12
C PHE A 512 -1.11 -8.10 -5.72
N GLY A 513 -1.89 -7.21 -5.15
CA GLY A 513 -1.85 -5.80 -5.48
C GLY A 513 -0.53 -5.13 -5.14
N ILE A 514 -0.06 -5.28 -3.92
CA ILE A 514 1.20 -4.65 -3.48
C ILE A 514 2.44 -5.30 -4.12
N VAL A 515 2.40 -6.60 -4.41
CA VAL A 515 3.53 -7.32 -5.05
C VAL A 515 3.82 -6.80 -6.46
N ALA A 516 2.86 -6.17 -7.13
CA ALA A 516 3.07 -5.52 -8.42
C ALA A 516 4.18 -4.44 -8.36
N ASP A 517 4.40 -3.80 -7.21
CA ASP A 517 5.44 -2.77 -7.00
C ASP A 517 6.88 -3.33 -6.97
N ILE A 518 7.04 -4.64 -6.85
CA ILE A 518 8.35 -5.32 -6.88
C ILE A 518 8.47 -6.35 -7.99
N THR A 519 7.40 -6.56 -8.77
CA THR A 519 7.38 -7.57 -9.84
C THR A 519 7.61 -6.92 -11.22
N PRO A 520 8.58 -7.40 -12.02
CA PRO A 520 8.73 -6.94 -13.40
C PRO A 520 7.43 -7.12 -14.20
N PRO A 521 7.14 -6.27 -15.19
CA PRO A 521 8.00 -5.24 -15.77
C PRO A 521 7.93 -3.86 -15.13
N VAL A 522 7.02 -3.58 -14.21
CA VAL A 522 6.80 -2.23 -13.65
C VAL A 522 7.62 -1.97 -12.39
N ALA A 523 7.57 -2.83 -11.39
CA ALA A 523 8.44 -2.92 -10.20
C ALA A 523 8.95 -1.59 -9.62
N LEU A 524 8.06 -0.59 -9.38
CA LEU A 524 8.45 0.79 -9.05
C LEU A 524 9.32 0.89 -7.79
N ALA A 525 9.00 0.16 -6.72
CA ALA A 525 9.80 0.14 -5.49
C ALA A 525 11.19 -0.46 -5.73
N ALA A 526 11.29 -1.54 -6.52
CA ALA A 526 12.57 -2.13 -6.85
C ALA A 526 13.43 -1.22 -7.75
N TYR A 527 12.81 -0.43 -8.63
CA TYR A 527 13.52 0.54 -9.45
C TYR A 527 14.02 1.73 -8.63
N ALA A 528 13.23 2.19 -7.65
CA ALA A 528 13.69 3.19 -6.69
C ALA A 528 14.88 2.68 -5.87
N GLY A 529 14.79 1.46 -5.33
CA GLY A 529 15.90 0.80 -4.63
C GLY A 529 17.14 0.62 -5.51
N SER A 530 16.96 0.29 -6.80
CA SER A 530 18.07 0.14 -7.75
C SER A 530 18.80 1.45 -8.02
N ALA A 531 18.07 2.57 -8.07
CA ALA A 531 18.64 3.89 -8.28
C ALA A 531 19.51 4.32 -7.09
N ILE A 532 19.05 4.10 -5.86
CA ILE A 532 19.84 4.36 -4.63
C ILE A 532 21.05 3.42 -4.57
N ALA A 533 20.87 2.16 -4.92
CA ALA A 533 21.95 1.17 -4.94
C ALA A 533 22.94 1.40 -6.08
N GLN A 534 22.60 2.20 -7.09
CA GLN A 534 23.33 2.36 -8.35
C GLN A 534 23.53 1.01 -9.06
N SER A 535 22.46 0.26 -9.22
CA SER A 535 22.45 -1.11 -9.70
C SER A 535 21.52 -1.29 -10.92
N ASN A 536 21.57 -2.47 -11.56
CA ASN A 536 20.69 -2.77 -12.68
C ASN A 536 19.23 -2.92 -12.22
N PRO A 537 18.27 -2.11 -12.73
CA PRO A 537 16.88 -2.13 -12.27
C PRO A 537 16.19 -3.49 -12.44
N MET A 538 16.38 -4.15 -13.58
CA MET A 538 15.74 -5.44 -13.85
C MET A 538 16.28 -6.55 -12.94
N LYS A 539 17.61 -6.58 -12.69
CA LYS A 539 18.21 -7.53 -11.76
C LYS A 539 17.76 -7.28 -10.32
N THR A 540 17.63 -6.02 -9.92
CA THR A 540 17.11 -5.64 -8.61
C THR A 540 15.66 -6.09 -8.45
N ALA A 541 14.80 -5.87 -9.45
CA ALA A 541 13.41 -6.29 -9.43
C ALA A 541 13.26 -7.82 -9.37
N LEU A 542 14.04 -8.58 -10.14
CA LEU A 542 14.06 -10.05 -10.07
C LEU A 542 14.51 -10.55 -8.70
N ASN A 543 15.50 -9.91 -8.09
CA ASN A 543 15.94 -10.26 -6.74
C ASN A 543 14.87 -9.88 -5.70
N ALA A 544 14.18 -8.75 -5.85
CA ALA A 544 13.09 -8.34 -4.96
C ALA A 544 11.92 -9.33 -5.01
N THR A 545 11.52 -9.78 -6.21
CA THR A 545 10.50 -10.82 -6.39
C THR A 545 10.91 -12.14 -5.72
N LYS A 546 12.19 -12.55 -5.83
CA LYS A 546 12.69 -13.76 -5.17
C LYS A 546 12.69 -13.63 -3.65
N LEU A 547 13.11 -12.50 -3.11
CA LEU A 547 13.10 -12.22 -1.68
C LEU A 547 11.69 -12.19 -1.10
N ALA A 548 10.76 -11.64 -1.84
CA ALA A 548 9.36 -11.54 -1.45
C ALA A 548 8.53 -12.77 -1.84
N ILE A 549 9.14 -13.94 -2.04
CA ILE A 549 8.40 -15.17 -2.43
C ILE A 549 7.29 -15.52 -1.45
N ALA A 550 7.48 -15.18 -0.17
CA ALA A 550 6.45 -15.32 0.85
C ALA A 550 5.16 -14.58 0.50
N ALA A 551 5.26 -13.41 -0.15
CA ALA A 551 4.09 -12.64 -0.60
C ALA A 551 3.27 -13.34 -1.69
N PHE A 552 3.88 -14.26 -2.45
CA PHE A 552 3.19 -15.08 -3.44
C PHE A 552 2.55 -16.32 -2.81
N ILE A 553 3.09 -16.80 -1.70
CA ILE A 553 2.68 -18.06 -1.07
C ILE A 553 1.64 -17.84 0.02
N VAL A 554 1.86 -16.84 0.90
CA VAL A 554 0.95 -16.55 2.02
C VAL A 554 -0.51 -16.36 1.59
N PRO A 555 -0.83 -15.65 0.47
CA PRO A 555 -2.21 -15.54 0.02
C PRO A 555 -2.87 -16.88 -0.32
N TYR A 556 -2.11 -17.82 -0.91
CA TYR A 556 -2.64 -19.17 -1.17
C TYR A 556 -2.90 -19.92 0.13
N ILE A 557 -2.00 -19.80 1.13
CA ILE A 557 -2.25 -20.41 2.45
C ILE A 557 -3.54 -19.84 3.05
N MET A 558 -3.76 -18.52 3.00
CA MET A 558 -5.01 -17.89 3.48
C MET A 558 -6.25 -18.40 2.75
N ALA A 559 -6.15 -18.66 1.44
CA ALA A 559 -7.27 -19.13 0.63
C ALA A 559 -7.60 -20.61 0.88
N TYR A 560 -6.60 -21.43 1.22
CA TYR A 560 -6.79 -22.85 1.51
C TYR A 560 -7.02 -23.15 2.97
N SER A 561 -6.46 -22.34 3.87
CA SER A 561 -6.60 -22.48 5.32
C SER A 561 -7.10 -21.20 5.97
N PRO A 562 -8.41 -21.10 6.23
CA PRO A 562 -8.99 -19.95 6.92
C PRO A 562 -8.39 -19.68 8.31
N ALA A 563 -7.80 -20.69 8.94
CA ALA A 563 -7.09 -20.57 10.22
C ALA A 563 -5.97 -19.53 10.17
N MET A 564 -5.32 -19.31 9.01
CA MET A 564 -4.30 -18.30 8.80
C MET A 564 -4.82 -16.87 9.02
N VAL A 565 -6.09 -16.62 8.75
CA VAL A 565 -6.77 -15.35 8.98
C VAL A 565 -7.75 -15.41 10.17
N LEU A 566 -7.55 -16.35 11.08
CA LEU A 566 -8.33 -16.52 12.31
C LEU A 566 -9.85 -16.63 12.05
N VAL A 567 -10.24 -17.39 11.04
CA VAL A 567 -11.66 -17.68 10.71
C VAL A 567 -11.92 -19.13 11.03
N ASP A 568 -12.98 -19.40 11.78
CA ASP A 568 -13.47 -20.74 12.14
C ASP A 568 -12.36 -21.70 12.60
N THR A 569 -11.52 -21.27 13.55
CA THR A 569 -10.30 -21.97 13.95
C THR A 569 -10.13 -22.02 15.46
N ASN A 570 -9.29 -22.94 15.92
CA ASN A 570 -8.85 -23.06 17.30
C ASN A 570 -7.35 -22.74 17.43
N PHE A 571 -6.88 -22.51 18.66
CA PHE A 571 -5.50 -22.12 18.94
C PHE A 571 -4.47 -23.17 18.44
N ILE A 572 -4.80 -24.46 18.54
CA ILE A 572 -3.88 -25.55 18.14
C ILE A 572 -3.69 -25.54 16.61
N GLU A 573 -4.74 -25.35 15.85
CA GLU A 573 -4.68 -25.22 14.38
C GLU A 573 -3.86 -24.01 13.95
N VAL A 574 -4.04 -22.87 14.62
CA VAL A 574 -3.25 -21.66 14.34
C VAL A 574 -1.76 -21.91 14.60
N VAL A 575 -1.41 -22.50 15.74
CA VAL A 575 -0.02 -22.84 16.05
C VAL A 575 0.55 -23.83 15.03
N GLY A 576 -0.21 -24.85 14.67
CA GLY A 576 0.18 -25.84 13.66
C GLY A 576 0.50 -25.20 12.32
N ILE A 577 -0.42 -24.37 11.78
CA ILE A 577 -0.24 -23.72 10.48
C ILE A 577 0.91 -22.69 10.50
N VAL A 578 1.14 -22.00 11.60
CA VAL A 578 2.26 -21.05 11.73
C VAL A 578 3.60 -21.79 11.70
N ILE A 579 3.73 -22.90 12.45
CA ILE A 579 4.96 -23.70 12.48
C ILE A 579 5.23 -24.31 11.10
N SER A 580 4.23 -24.97 10.49
CA SER A 580 4.39 -25.58 9.17
C SER A 580 4.72 -24.53 8.10
N SER A 581 4.07 -23.35 8.13
CA SER A 581 4.37 -22.26 7.21
C SER A 581 5.78 -21.70 7.37
N ILE A 582 6.28 -21.50 8.58
CA ILE A 582 7.65 -21.02 8.83
C ILE A 582 8.68 -22.04 8.31
N LEU A 583 8.51 -23.32 8.62
CA LEU A 583 9.38 -24.38 8.13
C LEU A 583 9.29 -24.53 6.61
N GLY A 584 8.11 -24.42 6.04
CA GLY A 584 7.89 -24.43 4.60
C GLY A 584 8.57 -23.25 3.90
N MET A 585 8.46 -22.04 4.45
CA MET A 585 9.15 -20.86 3.94
C MET A 585 10.67 -20.99 4.03
N PHE A 586 11.18 -21.57 5.12
CA PHE A 586 12.59 -21.87 5.22
C PHE A 586 13.04 -22.79 4.08
N GLY A 587 12.29 -23.84 3.77
CA GLY A 587 12.57 -24.75 2.66
C GLY A 587 12.61 -24.04 1.31
N VAL A 588 11.61 -23.20 1.03
CA VAL A 588 11.56 -22.41 -0.23
C VAL A 588 12.69 -21.38 -0.29
N ALA A 589 12.94 -20.65 0.79
CA ALA A 589 14.04 -19.67 0.85
C ALA A 589 15.41 -20.35 0.63
N ALA A 590 15.65 -21.51 1.23
CA ALA A 590 16.87 -22.29 1.05
C ALA A 590 17.03 -22.79 -0.39
N ALA A 591 15.93 -23.24 -1.01
CA ALA A 591 15.93 -23.66 -2.41
C ALA A 591 16.27 -22.50 -3.35
N LEU A 592 15.68 -21.32 -3.15
CA LEU A 592 15.92 -20.13 -3.96
C LEU A 592 17.34 -19.58 -3.79
N ASN A 593 17.85 -19.59 -2.56
CA ASN A 593 19.22 -19.15 -2.27
C ASN A 593 20.27 -20.13 -2.82
N GLY A 594 19.96 -21.42 -2.84
CA GLY A 594 20.84 -22.48 -3.31
C GLY A 594 22.05 -22.76 -2.41
N HIS A 595 22.00 -22.29 -1.15
CA HIS A 595 23.05 -22.48 -0.16
C HIS A 595 22.42 -22.64 1.24
N LEU A 596 22.90 -23.61 1.99
CA LEU A 596 22.60 -23.81 3.42
C LEU A 596 23.89 -23.77 4.23
N PHE A 597 24.52 -24.91 4.44
CA PHE A 597 25.86 -25.02 5.03
C PHE A 597 26.94 -25.13 3.93
N ARG A 598 26.54 -25.60 2.75
CA ARG A 598 27.34 -25.71 1.52
C ARG A 598 26.41 -25.49 0.30
N PRO A 599 26.92 -25.31 -0.92
CA PRO A 599 26.08 -25.24 -2.13
C PRO A 599 25.14 -26.44 -2.21
N VAL A 600 23.85 -26.19 -2.42
CA VAL A 600 22.82 -27.23 -2.51
C VAL A 600 22.67 -27.67 -3.98
N PRO A 601 22.91 -28.97 -4.32
CA PRO A 601 22.69 -29.49 -5.67
C PRO A 601 21.24 -29.31 -6.14
N LEU A 602 21.04 -29.20 -7.46
CA LEU A 602 19.74 -28.90 -8.07
C LEU A 602 18.62 -29.87 -7.60
N LEU A 603 18.91 -31.17 -7.56
CA LEU A 603 17.92 -32.18 -7.10
C LEU A 603 17.48 -31.95 -5.66
N LEU A 604 18.41 -31.64 -4.76
CA LEU A 604 18.09 -31.32 -3.36
C LEU A 604 17.38 -29.97 -3.22
N ARG A 605 17.67 -29.01 -4.12
CA ARG A 605 16.91 -27.75 -4.17
C ARG A 605 15.47 -27.97 -4.58
N LEU A 606 15.22 -28.85 -5.54
CA LEU A 606 13.86 -29.22 -5.95
C LEU A 606 13.13 -29.98 -4.83
N ALA A 607 13.81 -30.91 -4.15
CA ALA A 607 13.25 -31.66 -3.05
C ALA A 607 12.86 -30.76 -1.86
N ILE A 608 13.77 -29.85 -1.41
CA ILE A 608 13.48 -28.94 -0.31
C ILE A 608 12.42 -27.90 -0.67
N CYS A 609 12.36 -27.47 -1.93
CA CYS A 609 11.31 -26.59 -2.45
C CYS A 609 9.95 -27.29 -2.44
N ALA A 610 9.88 -28.51 -2.97
CA ALA A 610 8.64 -29.31 -2.97
C ALA A 610 8.17 -29.58 -1.53
N GLY A 611 9.06 -29.99 -0.63
CA GLY A 611 8.75 -30.17 0.79
C GLY A 611 8.24 -28.90 1.45
N GLY A 612 8.89 -27.76 1.16
CA GLY A 612 8.46 -26.45 1.66
C GLY A 612 7.05 -26.06 1.17
N LEU A 613 6.75 -26.26 -0.12
CA LEU A 613 5.43 -25.99 -0.67
C LEU A 613 4.36 -26.94 -0.13
N MET A 614 4.68 -28.21 0.10
CA MET A 614 3.75 -29.18 0.69
C MET A 614 3.32 -28.77 2.11
N MET A 615 4.24 -28.23 2.92
CA MET A 615 3.95 -27.74 4.27
C MET A 615 3.07 -26.48 4.29
N MET A 616 2.84 -25.84 3.16
CA MET A 616 1.95 -24.68 3.04
C MET A 616 0.51 -25.06 2.68
N VAL A 617 0.29 -26.32 2.30
CA VAL A 617 -1.05 -26.88 2.06
C VAL A 617 -1.48 -27.61 3.35
N PRO A 618 -2.56 -27.16 4.01
CA PRO A 618 -2.96 -27.75 5.29
C PRO A 618 -3.29 -29.24 5.15
N GLY A 619 -2.65 -30.07 5.97
CA GLY A 619 -2.89 -31.51 6.00
C GLY A 619 -1.78 -32.26 6.73
N VAL A 620 -2.13 -33.18 7.64
CA VAL A 620 -1.15 -33.95 8.43
C VAL A 620 -0.18 -34.71 7.53
N LEU A 621 -0.64 -35.22 6.41
CA LEU A 621 0.16 -36.01 5.47
C LEU A 621 1.10 -35.09 4.66
N THR A 622 0.64 -33.94 4.21
CA THR A 622 1.44 -32.94 3.50
C THR A 622 2.51 -32.34 4.40
N ASP A 623 2.17 -32.05 5.65
CA ASP A 623 3.12 -31.57 6.67
C ASP A 623 4.16 -32.64 7.00
N GLY A 624 3.75 -33.90 7.21
CA GLY A 624 4.66 -35.00 7.49
C GLY A 624 5.69 -35.25 6.38
N VAL A 625 5.24 -35.32 5.12
CA VAL A 625 6.13 -35.48 3.96
C VAL A 625 7.00 -34.23 3.78
N GLY A 626 6.45 -33.04 3.96
CA GLY A 626 7.17 -31.78 3.87
C GLY A 626 8.30 -31.68 4.90
N ILE A 627 8.01 -32.00 6.17
CA ILE A 627 9.03 -32.05 7.25
C ILE A 627 10.11 -33.07 6.92
N ALA A 628 9.75 -34.24 6.43
CA ALA A 628 10.72 -35.27 6.06
C ALA A 628 11.66 -34.80 4.94
N LEU A 629 11.14 -34.13 3.91
CA LEU A 629 11.95 -33.60 2.80
C LEU A 629 12.82 -32.43 3.26
N VAL A 630 12.27 -31.42 3.93
CA VAL A 630 13.02 -30.25 4.40
C VAL A 630 14.04 -30.64 5.44
N GLY A 631 13.65 -31.43 6.45
CA GLY A 631 14.52 -31.93 7.50
C GLY A 631 15.59 -32.88 6.99
N GLY A 632 15.24 -33.78 6.06
CA GLY A 632 16.20 -34.70 5.42
C GLY A 632 17.28 -33.97 4.64
N VAL A 633 16.90 -32.99 3.80
CA VAL A 633 17.89 -32.16 3.08
C VAL A 633 18.74 -31.33 4.05
N PHE A 634 18.13 -30.75 5.09
CA PHE A 634 18.86 -29.99 6.11
C PHE A 634 19.90 -30.86 6.82
N ALA A 635 19.48 -32.04 7.31
CA ALA A 635 20.38 -33.00 7.98
C ALA A 635 21.51 -33.45 7.05
N PHE A 636 21.22 -33.82 5.80
CA PHE A 636 22.21 -34.20 4.81
C PHE A 636 23.27 -33.11 4.58
N GLN A 637 22.83 -31.85 4.46
CA GLN A 637 23.71 -30.70 4.27
C GLN A 637 24.56 -30.42 5.53
N TYR A 638 23.97 -30.53 6.73
CA TYR A 638 24.66 -30.30 7.99
C TYR A 638 25.75 -31.35 8.25
N PHE A 639 25.41 -32.63 8.16
CA PHE A 639 26.41 -33.72 8.39
C PHE A 639 27.49 -33.75 7.30
N GLY A 640 27.12 -33.42 6.05
CA GLY A 640 28.07 -33.27 4.96
C GLY A 640 29.07 -32.13 5.16
N ALA A 641 28.61 -30.98 5.69
CA ALA A 641 29.50 -29.86 6.01
C ALA A 641 30.45 -30.17 7.16
N LYS A 642 29.95 -30.85 8.19
CA LYS A 642 30.77 -31.28 9.36
C LYS A 642 31.87 -32.28 8.95
N LYS A 643 31.58 -33.19 8.00
CA LYS A 643 32.59 -34.12 7.44
C LYS A 643 33.69 -33.36 6.69
N THR A 644 33.35 -32.33 5.92
CA THR A 644 34.31 -31.53 5.13
C THR A 644 35.17 -30.63 6.04
N GLN A 645 34.69 -30.24 7.23
CA GLN A 645 35.48 -29.48 8.22
C GLN A 645 36.40 -30.36 9.06
N ALA A 646 36.12 -31.66 9.15
CA ALA A 646 36.88 -32.62 9.93
C ALA A 646 37.96 -33.36 9.08
N ALA A 647 37.87 -33.28 7.76
CA ALA A 647 38.86 -33.73 6.80
C ALA A 647 39.73 -32.55 6.35
#